data_0b6a298d6a9d42397d6a4d3368571d0f
#
_entry.id   0b6a298d6a9d42397d6a4d3368571d0f
#
_cell.length_a   1.000
_cell.length_b   1.000
_cell.length_c   1.000
_cell.angle_alpha   90.00
_cell.angle_beta   90.00
_cell.angle_gamma   90.00
#
_symmetry.space_group_name_H-M   'P 1'
#
loop_
_entity.id
_entity.type
_entity.pdbx_description
1 polymer ?
#
loop_
_entity_poly.entity_id
_entity_poly.type
_entity_poly.pdbx_seq_one_letter_code
_entity_poly.pdbx_strand_id
1 'polypeptide(L)'
;MNKMIERQIFQQEMVMIPEERPQSDESIPVVCNKNSKLILALFMFSLFVITIGLAFYAHQQKMGDPWILLLKSAAPPCLSPACLKASEHFSVTMDPFSRPCDYFLSTCGSSSHRGRQRGKGIDIEDNGEQDKKRNLGSEEWAKMRGKTDVHDGLLDKFPDRQTALLKAIKEILESPDEGVASSTAVQKAKKFFKACMESESAEKTGSEPFLTLLKQMGGWAVSGEWIKRDFNSTLALLMSQYSTFPFFSVYVGPNAGDGQTNSNQTYIQIDEPHFQFPIDWNSETNKSKASSQYLRPFLSSCSQYLVLLGVPSNRTIQHCGLFMALSTTLAVATSPLPYRLSQRLLYHTITIQELQILAPAIDWLACLKASFQPLPISQSDVVLVHNLPYLINMSQTISQWKSQHDIMGTGPLHTYMMFSLLQTLIPALDSKFRQTMKNFSIATGDAQEDVPRWWKCVRQTEQGFESLLSHLIRERHAQKEAEELIHDIYSSLKMKLADLTWRDEKSAGLIFDKIKSLTPRLSTETNAPNHAELNQLYAEVLVSEEDYFSNYLQVLLLEQKSRSRLLSHATRAEGLSITPSLSGNDIIVPVGMFVSPFFHFSHPRALNYGTLGFLVAKDFFHLLLPDIHTQAKNPELESACLWSYYLSVTEGPGRVDAFSLSLSKQQEVWVQYSALEVALNAYKMSFKRCPADSSLSSLSYIHLFLSSFTKVSCDADSYHEFMPFEPSFLVSVLCANSLFCPKPLTCLNKYQSYPPEMCLSRKTN
;
A
#
# COMPACT_ATOMS: atom_id res chain seq x y z
N MET A 1 -21.97 -32.40 25.69
CA MET A 1 -22.08 -33.17 26.92
C MET A 1 -22.06 -32.28 28.18
N ASN A 2 -21.56 -31.09 28.18
CA ASN A 2 -21.57 -30.20 29.39
C ASN A 2 -22.84 -29.33 29.59
N LYS A 3 -23.73 -29.23 28.61
CA LYS A 3 -25.00 -28.51 28.75
C LYS A 3 -26.16 -29.39 29.28
N MET A 4 -25.92 -30.69 29.47
CA MET A 4 -26.92 -31.62 30.04
C MET A 4 -26.75 -31.81 31.56
N ILE A 5 -25.63 -31.40 32.10
CA ILE A 5 -25.34 -31.60 33.53
C ILE A 5 -25.88 -30.39 34.38
N GLU A 6 -25.93 -29.21 33.82
CA GLU A 6 -26.48 -28.03 34.55
C GLU A 6 -28.01 -28.02 34.64
N ARG A 7 -28.76 -28.79 33.83
CA ARG A 7 -30.20 -28.89 33.91
C ARG A 7 -30.71 -29.95 34.91
N GLN A 8 -29.85 -30.82 35.42
CA GLN A 8 -30.25 -31.84 36.41
C GLN A 8 -30.03 -31.43 37.86
N ILE A 9 -29.32 -30.35 38.13
CA ILE A 9 -29.10 -29.87 39.50
C ILE A 9 -30.20 -28.92 39.98
N PHE A 10 -31.01 -28.38 39.07
CA PHE A 10 -32.08 -27.41 39.40
C PHE A 10 -33.49 -28.04 39.55
N GLN A 11 -33.61 -29.38 39.48
CA GLN A 11 -34.92 -30.08 39.56
C GLN A 11 -35.09 -31.00 40.79
N GLN A 12 -34.21 -30.90 41.78
CA GLN A 12 -34.27 -31.80 42.94
C GLN A 12 -34.58 -31.15 44.30
N GLU A 13 -35.01 -29.91 44.32
CA GLU A 13 -35.49 -29.26 45.56
C GLU A 13 -36.90 -28.70 45.42
N MET A 14 -37.87 -29.52 45.03
CA MET A 14 -39.28 -29.19 45.16
C MET A 14 -40.11 -30.46 45.31
N VAL A 15 -40.06 -31.10 46.49
CA VAL A 15 -41.02 -32.15 46.87
C VAL A 15 -41.42 -32.00 48.31
N MET A 16 -42.74 -31.73 48.47
CA MET A 16 -43.65 -32.11 49.49
C MET A 16 -43.80 -31.29 50.78
N ILE A 17 -44.88 -30.60 50.80
CA ILE A 17 -45.67 -30.27 52.01
C ILE A 17 -46.95 -31.08 51.92
N PRO A 18 -47.37 -31.79 52.93
CA PRO A 18 -48.78 -32.25 53.08
C PRO A 18 -49.61 -31.24 53.83
N GLU A 19 -50.81 -31.06 53.31
CA GLU A 19 -51.95 -30.35 53.86
C GLU A 19 -52.53 -31.05 55.07
N GLU A 20 -52.76 -30.37 56.15
CA GLU A 20 -53.82 -30.71 57.14
C GLU A 20 -54.36 -29.46 57.82
N ARG A 21 -55.66 -29.23 57.69
CA ARG A 21 -56.52 -28.44 58.60
C ARG A 21 -57.28 -29.43 59.49
N PRO A 22 -57.83 -29.10 60.69
CA PRO A 22 -58.62 -27.89 60.98
C PRO A 22 -58.63 -27.36 62.45
N GLN A 23 -59.27 -26.21 62.61
CA GLN A 23 -60.05 -25.69 63.72
C GLN A 23 -59.48 -25.53 65.14
N SER A 24 -59.48 -24.37 65.71
CA SER A 24 -60.52 -23.73 66.49
C SER A 24 -59.96 -22.54 67.26
N ASP A 25 -60.83 -21.58 67.45
CA ASP A 25 -60.80 -20.43 68.36
C ASP A 25 -59.91 -20.49 69.57
N GLU A 26 -59.16 -19.44 69.78
CA GLU A 26 -59.15 -18.73 71.07
C GLU A 26 -58.39 -17.40 70.99
N SER A 27 -58.98 -16.45 71.62
CA SER A 27 -58.59 -15.04 71.78
C SER A 27 -57.32 -14.80 72.57
N ILE A 28 -56.60 -13.78 72.03
CA ILE A 28 -55.64 -13.06 72.41
C ILE A 28 -54.75 -12.42 73.11
N PRO A 29 -53.82 -11.94 73.67
CA PRO A 29 -53.69 -10.47 73.79
C PRO A 29 -52.58 -9.86 72.96
N VAL A 30 -52.78 -8.63 72.57
CA VAL A 30 -51.82 -7.76 71.93
C VAL A 30 -50.58 -7.53 72.80
N VAL A 31 -49.48 -8.17 72.47
CA VAL A 31 -48.16 -7.80 73.02
C VAL A 31 -47.48 -6.87 72.04
N CYS A 32 -47.40 -5.62 72.42
CA CYS A 32 -46.68 -4.60 71.68
C CYS A 32 -45.16 -4.94 71.69
N ASN A 33 -44.72 -5.61 70.66
CA ASN A 33 -43.32 -6.07 70.52
C ASN A 33 -42.40 -4.91 70.15
N LYS A 34 -41.57 -4.48 71.06
CA LYS A 34 -40.51 -3.45 70.87
C LYS A 34 -39.60 -3.76 69.71
N ASN A 35 -39.53 -5.02 69.23
CA ASN A 35 -38.66 -5.46 68.13
C ASN A 35 -39.20 -5.11 66.74
N SER A 36 -40.52 -4.86 66.58
CA SER A 36 -41.14 -4.48 65.30
C SER A 36 -40.62 -3.12 64.80
N LYS A 37 -40.36 -2.19 65.69
CA LYS A 37 -39.80 -0.88 65.37
C LYS A 37 -38.30 -0.98 64.94
N LEU A 38 -37.53 -1.91 65.53
CA LEU A 38 -36.15 -2.16 65.17
C LEU A 38 -36.04 -2.84 63.82
N ILE A 39 -36.88 -3.81 63.50
CA ILE A 39 -36.95 -4.50 62.22
C ILE A 39 -37.33 -3.50 61.11
N LEU A 40 -38.32 -2.65 61.34
CA LEU A 40 -38.74 -1.61 60.39
C LEU A 40 -37.61 -0.57 60.17
N ALA A 41 -36.91 -0.19 61.24
CA ALA A 41 -35.76 0.72 61.15
C ALA A 41 -34.59 0.10 60.33
N LEU A 42 -34.29 -1.19 60.54
CA LEU A 42 -33.28 -1.92 59.77
C LEU A 42 -33.70 -2.08 58.31
N PHE A 43 -34.96 -2.33 58.03
CA PHE A 43 -35.48 -2.40 56.67
C PHE A 43 -35.42 -1.05 55.97
N MET A 44 -35.79 0.03 56.62
CA MET A 44 -35.68 1.39 56.07
C MET A 44 -34.23 1.79 55.87
N PHE A 45 -33.31 1.39 56.78
CA PHE A 45 -31.86 1.61 56.59
C PHE A 45 -31.28 0.82 55.43
N SER A 46 -31.70 -0.45 55.24
CA SER A 46 -31.26 -1.25 54.07
C SER A 46 -31.79 -0.68 52.78
N LEU A 47 -33.03 -0.23 52.71
CA LEU A 47 -33.61 0.47 51.56
C LEU A 47 -32.87 1.77 51.25
N PHE A 48 -32.48 2.53 52.27
CA PHE A 48 -31.72 3.76 52.14
C PHE A 48 -30.31 3.49 51.61
N VAL A 49 -29.61 2.44 52.06
CA VAL A 49 -28.31 2.02 51.56
C VAL A 49 -28.42 1.53 50.12
N ILE A 50 -29.48 0.77 49.78
CA ILE A 50 -29.74 0.33 48.40
C ILE A 50 -30.02 1.52 47.47
N THR A 51 -30.83 2.49 47.92
CA THR A 51 -31.14 3.69 47.11
C THR A 51 -29.90 4.58 46.92
N ILE A 52 -29.04 4.73 47.94
CA ILE A 52 -27.74 5.41 47.81
C ILE A 52 -26.83 4.63 46.87
N GLY A 53 -26.73 3.30 46.98
CA GLY A 53 -25.99 2.44 46.09
C GLY A 53 -26.45 2.54 44.65
N LEU A 54 -27.76 2.52 44.40
CA LEU A 54 -28.37 2.71 43.09
C LEU A 54 -28.17 4.13 42.54
N ALA A 55 -28.29 5.16 43.42
CA ALA A 55 -28.00 6.54 43.03
C ALA A 55 -26.51 6.75 42.69
N PHE A 56 -25.63 6.14 43.46
CA PHE A 56 -24.17 6.16 43.19
C PHE A 56 -23.85 5.38 41.91
N TYR A 57 -24.45 4.22 41.68
CA TYR A 57 -24.34 3.45 40.45
C TYR A 57 -24.89 4.20 39.23
N ALA A 58 -26.06 4.82 39.34
CA ALA A 58 -26.66 5.66 38.32
C ALA A 58 -25.84 6.94 38.06
N HIS A 59 -25.19 7.49 39.10
CA HIS A 59 -24.30 8.63 38.99
C HIS A 59 -22.97 8.22 38.31
N GLN A 60 -22.40 7.06 38.60
CA GLN A 60 -21.27 6.51 37.89
C GLN A 60 -21.58 6.21 36.40
N GLN A 61 -22.79 5.67 36.11
CA GLN A 61 -23.22 5.50 34.71
C GLN A 61 -23.42 6.83 33.98
N LYS A 62 -23.89 7.88 34.66
CA LYS A 62 -24.03 9.24 34.09
C LYS A 62 -22.68 9.95 33.91
N MET A 63 -21.70 9.65 34.76
CA MET A 63 -20.35 10.27 34.67
C MET A 63 -19.48 9.74 33.53
N GLY A 64 -19.92 8.79 32.74
CA GLY A 64 -19.11 8.18 31.68
C GLY A 64 -17.77 7.64 32.22
N ASP A 65 -17.20 6.68 31.54
CA ASP A 65 -15.93 6.13 31.96
C ASP A 65 -14.86 7.27 32.14
N PRO A 66 -14.17 7.37 33.28
CA PRO A 66 -13.23 8.47 33.57
C PRO A 66 -12.17 8.67 32.49
N TRP A 67 -11.78 7.60 31.81
CA TRP A 67 -10.79 7.66 30.74
C TRP A 67 -11.33 8.30 29.45
N ILE A 68 -12.65 8.31 29.22
CA ILE A 68 -13.28 9.04 28.09
C ILE A 68 -13.13 10.56 28.27
N LEU A 69 -13.29 11.04 29.49
CA LEU A 69 -13.06 12.44 29.84
C LEU A 69 -11.58 12.81 29.66
N LEU A 70 -10.67 11.90 30.03
CA LEU A 70 -9.25 12.10 29.85
C LEU A 70 -8.85 12.16 28.36
N LEU A 71 -9.42 11.31 27.49
CA LEU A 71 -9.20 11.38 26.03
C LEU A 71 -9.63 12.71 25.40
N LYS A 72 -10.59 13.39 26.01
CA LYS A 72 -11.10 14.70 25.58
C LYS A 72 -10.35 15.88 26.19
N SER A 73 -9.47 15.65 27.18
CA SER A 73 -8.69 16.70 27.83
C SER A 73 -7.56 17.19 26.93
N ALA A 74 -7.09 18.42 27.18
CA ALA A 74 -5.88 18.94 26.55
C ALA A 74 -4.68 18.11 26.99
N ALA A 75 -3.85 17.71 26.04
CA ALA A 75 -2.68 16.88 26.27
C ALA A 75 -1.41 17.74 26.43
N PRO A 76 -0.41 17.30 27.22
CA PRO A 76 0.86 17.98 27.31
C PRO A 76 1.59 17.97 25.96
N PRO A 77 2.29 19.06 25.59
CA PRO A 77 2.99 19.15 24.32
C PRO A 77 4.17 18.18 24.26
N CYS A 78 4.36 17.53 23.12
CA CYS A 78 5.56 16.77 22.80
C CYS A 78 6.65 17.70 22.26
N LEU A 79 7.81 17.75 22.95
CA LEU A 79 8.93 18.63 22.62
C LEU A 79 10.13 17.88 22.02
N SER A 80 9.99 16.58 21.69
CA SER A 80 11.06 15.84 21.05
C SER A 80 11.38 16.37 19.65
N PRO A 81 12.62 16.25 19.14
CA PRO A 81 12.96 16.67 17.77
C PRO A 81 12.07 16.04 16.70
N ALA A 82 11.68 14.78 16.88
CA ALA A 82 10.77 14.10 15.96
C ALA A 82 9.35 14.70 16.01
N CYS A 83 8.86 15.08 17.19
CA CYS A 83 7.57 15.78 17.31
C CYS A 83 7.62 17.17 16.69
N LEU A 84 8.73 17.90 16.82
CA LEU A 84 8.88 19.22 16.18
C LEU A 84 8.87 19.06 14.66
N LYS A 85 9.61 18.09 14.11
CA LYS A 85 9.59 17.78 12.67
C LYS A 85 8.18 17.31 12.22
N ALA A 86 7.50 16.47 13.00
CA ALA A 86 6.12 16.07 12.71
C ALA A 86 5.17 17.28 12.77
N SER A 87 5.36 18.21 13.70
CA SER A 87 4.50 19.41 13.79
C SER A 87 4.56 20.27 12.54
N GLU A 88 5.67 20.31 11.81
CA GLU A 88 5.76 21.00 10.52
C GLU A 88 4.78 20.40 9.49
N HIS A 89 4.62 19.08 9.48
CA HIS A 89 3.68 18.40 8.59
C HIS A 89 2.22 18.51 9.04
N PHE A 90 1.98 18.62 10.34
CA PHE A 90 0.63 18.59 10.90
C PHE A 90 0.12 19.95 11.36
N SER A 91 0.98 20.89 11.81
CA SER A 91 0.56 22.18 12.40
C SER A 91 0.16 23.24 11.39
N VAL A 92 0.73 23.24 10.18
CA VAL A 92 0.40 24.21 9.13
C VAL A 92 -1.08 24.12 8.71
N THR A 93 -1.73 23.03 9.06
CA THR A 93 -3.09 22.69 8.62
C THR A 93 -4.07 22.49 9.78
N MET A 94 -3.61 22.52 11.03
CA MET A 94 -4.47 22.39 12.20
C MET A 94 -4.91 23.75 12.72
N ASP A 95 -5.97 24.31 12.17
CA ASP A 95 -6.69 25.40 12.81
C ASP A 95 -7.47 24.84 14.02
N PRO A 96 -7.08 25.18 15.28
CA PRO A 96 -7.78 24.69 16.47
C PRO A 96 -9.23 25.17 16.57
N PHE A 97 -9.62 26.15 15.74
CA PHE A 97 -10.98 26.68 15.66
C PHE A 97 -11.79 26.09 14.50
N SER A 98 -11.16 25.29 13.61
CA SER A 98 -11.91 24.65 12.54
C SER A 98 -12.82 23.56 13.09
N ARG A 99 -14.05 23.50 12.57
CA ARG A 99 -14.97 22.43 12.90
C ARG A 99 -14.49 21.11 12.27
N PRO A 100 -14.78 19.96 12.86
CA PRO A 100 -14.38 18.65 12.32
C PRO A 100 -14.81 18.41 10.87
N CYS A 101 -15.96 18.97 10.49
CA CYS A 101 -16.49 18.96 9.14
C CYS A 101 -15.62 19.77 8.15
N ASP A 102 -14.87 20.69 8.66
CA ASP A 102 -13.97 21.56 7.88
C ASP A 102 -12.51 21.02 7.94
N TYR A 103 -12.25 19.96 8.71
CA TYR A 103 -10.90 19.36 8.81
C TYR A 103 -10.33 18.95 7.46
N PHE A 104 -11.15 18.40 6.58
CA PHE A 104 -10.70 18.06 5.24
C PHE A 104 -10.25 19.30 4.46
N LEU A 105 -11.04 20.38 4.51
CA LEU A 105 -10.70 21.64 3.84
C LEU A 105 -9.48 22.31 4.48
N SER A 106 -9.37 22.26 5.82
CA SER A 106 -8.24 22.86 6.54
C SER A 106 -6.98 22.03 6.49
N THR A 107 -7.10 20.68 6.51
CA THR A 107 -5.95 19.76 6.49
C THR A 107 -5.44 19.44 5.10
N CYS A 108 -6.31 19.41 4.09
CA CYS A 108 -5.92 19.06 2.72
C CYS A 108 -5.69 20.30 1.82
N GLY A 109 -5.97 21.49 2.31
CA GLY A 109 -5.85 22.75 1.55
C GLY A 109 -6.93 22.93 0.49
N SER A 110 -7.23 24.18 0.17
CA SER A 110 -8.29 24.53 -0.80
C SER A 110 -7.97 24.20 -2.26
N SER A 111 -6.75 23.76 -2.57
CA SER A 111 -6.31 23.43 -3.93
C SER A 111 -6.86 22.08 -4.44
N SER A 112 -7.18 21.14 -3.54
CA SER A 112 -7.75 19.86 -3.95
C SER A 112 -9.18 19.93 -4.47
N HIS A 113 -9.94 20.96 -4.09
CA HIS A 113 -11.33 21.16 -4.56
C HIS A 113 -11.42 21.74 -5.98
N ARG A 114 -10.39 22.43 -6.51
CA ARG A 114 -10.44 23.01 -7.87
C ARG A 114 -10.32 22.00 -9.00
N GLY A 115 -9.79 20.82 -8.74
CA GLY A 115 -9.69 19.72 -9.73
C GLY A 115 -11.04 19.06 -10.06
N ARG A 116 -11.98 19.05 -9.12
CA ARG A 116 -13.25 18.32 -9.25
C ARG A 116 -14.35 19.06 -10.02
N GLN A 117 -14.25 20.41 -10.19
CA GLN A 117 -15.28 21.22 -10.88
C GLN A 117 -15.02 21.46 -12.37
N ARG A 118 -13.88 21.03 -12.94
CA ARG A 118 -13.56 21.24 -14.36
C ARG A 118 -14.16 20.24 -15.34
N GLY A 119 -14.99 19.30 -14.86
CA GLY A 119 -15.59 18.22 -15.67
C GLY A 119 -17.05 18.43 -16.10
N LYS A 120 -17.70 19.54 -15.77
CA LYS A 120 -19.06 19.84 -16.31
C LYS A 120 -19.13 21.30 -16.73
N GLY A 121 -18.92 21.51 -18.02
CA GLY A 121 -19.27 22.77 -18.66
C GLY A 121 -20.80 22.92 -18.69
N ILE A 122 -21.31 23.92 -18.01
CA ILE A 122 -22.59 24.58 -18.29
C ILE A 122 -22.29 26.06 -18.16
N ASP A 123 -22.35 26.77 -19.30
CA ASP A 123 -22.31 28.19 -19.37
C ASP A 123 -23.55 28.78 -18.66
N ILE A 124 -23.34 29.54 -17.60
CA ILE A 124 -24.33 30.44 -17.07
C ILE A 124 -23.61 31.78 -16.86
N GLU A 125 -23.95 32.76 -17.71
CA GLU A 125 -23.69 34.16 -17.48
C GLU A 125 -24.31 34.56 -16.13
N ASP A 126 -23.53 35.09 -15.21
CA ASP A 126 -24.08 35.90 -14.14
C ASP A 126 -23.18 37.07 -13.72
N ASN A 127 -23.89 38.15 -13.44
CA ASN A 127 -23.46 39.52 -13.24
C ASN A 127 -22.49 39.68 -12.06
N GLY A 128 -21.32 40.25 -12.36
CA GLY A 128 -20.37 40.68 -11.34
C GLY A 128 -20.81 42.02 -10.72
N GLU A 129 -20.79 42.12 -9.40
CA GLU A 129 -20.49 43.40 -8.69
C GLU A 129 -20.26 43.30 -7.16
N GLN A 130 -20.12 42.11 -6.56
CA GLN A 130 -19.93 42.03 -5.09
C GLN A 130 -18.66 41.35 -4.56
N ASP A 131 -17.77 40.83 -5.41
CA ASP A 131 -16.58 40.10 -4.96
C ASP A 131 -15.28 40.93 -4.91
N LYS A 132 -15.34 42.23 -5.11
CA LYS A 132 -14.13 43.10 -5.16
C LYS A 132 -13.57 43.49 -3.78
N LYS A 133 -14.25 43.18 -2.67
CA LYS A 133 -13.80 43.59 -1.32
C LYS A 133 -13.18 42.51 -0.46
N ARG A 134 -13.11 41.25 -0.92
CA ARG A 134 -12.51 40.11 -0.14
C ARG A 134 -11.09 39.72 -0.58
N ASN A 135 -10.61 40.22 -1.71
CA ASN A 135 -9.30 39.82 -2.25
C ASN A 135 -8.13 40.75 -1.90
N LEU A 136 -8.34 41.83 -1.13
CA LEU A 136 -7.22 42.73 -0.77
C LEU A 136 -6.36 42.23 0.41
N GLY A 137 -6.80 41.23 1.16
CA GLY A 137 -6.03 40.68 2.28
C GLY A 137 -5.05 39.54 1.91
N SER A 138 -5.27 38.87 0.78
CA SER A 138 -4.45 37.72 0.39
C SER A 138 -3.20 38.10 -0.43
N GLU A 139 -3.21 39.23 -1.12
CA GLU A 139 -2.05 39.67 -1.92
C GLU A 139 -0.94 40.31 -1.08
N GLU A 140 -1.26 40.90 0.07
CA GLU A 140 -0.26 41.48 0.96
C GLU A 140 0.51 40.42 1.74
N TRP A 141 -0.10 39.29 2.09
CA TRP A 141 0.57 38.12 2.71
C TRP A 141 1.48 37.36 1.74
N ALA A 142 1.18 37.39 0.45
CA ALA A 142 2.02 36.78 -0.58
C ALA A 142 3.30 37.59 -0.89
N LYS A 143 3.29 38.89 -0.64
CA LYS A 143 4.46 39.77 -0.86
C LYS A 143 5.48 39.76 0.28
N MET A 144 5.09 39.31 1.49
CA MET A 144 6.02 39.18 2.64
C MET A 144 6.83 37.91 2.68
N ARG A 145 6.47 36.86 1.91
CA ARG A 145 7.36 35.71 1.69
C ARG A 145 8.32 36.04 0.56
N GLY A 146 9.52 36.45 0.95
CA GLY A 146 10.61 36.67 0.02
C GLY A 146 10.82 35.47 -0.91
N LYS A 147 11.21 35.79 -2.15
CA LYS A 147 11.64 34.85 -3.17
C LYS A 147 12.54 33.75 -2.60
N THR A 148 12.00 32.60 -2.38
CA THR A 148 12.75 31.34 -2.26
C THR A 148 12.29 30.44 -3.40
N ASP A 149 13.25 29.79 -3.97
CA ASP A 149 13.27 29.03 -5.21
C ASP A 149 12.00 28.24 -5.58
N VAL A 150 11.63 28.32 -6.86
CA VAL A 150 10.48 27.69 -7.54
C VAL A 150 10.57 26.13 -7.60
N HIS A 151 11.47 25.51 -6.85
CA HIS A 151 11.69 24.06 -6.89
C HIS A 151 11.01 23.24 -5.77
N ASP A 152 10.25 23.88 -4.87
CA ASP A 152 9.77 23.21 -3.65
C ASP A 152 8.25 22.99 -3.56
N GLY A 153 7.53 23.10 -4.68
CA GLY A 153 6.07 22.88 -4.72
C GLY A 153 5.60 21.43 -4.33
N LEU A 154 6.53 20.49 -4.21
CA LEU A 154 6.24 19.12 -3.74
C LEU A 154 6.35 18.97 -2.21
N LEU A 155 6.82 19.98 -1.49
CA LEU A 155 7.06 19.91 -0.04
C LEU A 155 5.82 20.11 0.84
N ASP A 156 4.74 20.64 0.28
CA ASP A 156 3.51 20.96 1.04
C ASP A 156 2.51 19.78 1.13
N LYS A 157 2.69 18.72 0.35
CA LYS A 157 1.82 17.55 0.39
C LYS A 157 2.35 16.51 1.39
N PHE A 158 1.43 15.87 2.13
CA PHE A 158 1.78 14.73 2.97
C PHE A 158 2.26 13.59 2.07
N PRO A 159 3.45 12.99 2.31
CA PRO A 159 4.00 11.98 1.40
C PRO A 159 3.17 10.68 1.45
N ASP A 160 3.05 9.99 0.33
CA ASP A 160 2.60 8.61 0.32
C ASP A 160 3.64 7.69 1.01
N ARG A 161 3.24 6.44 1.32
CA ARG A 161 4.09 5.48 2.05
C ARG A 161 5.41 5.21 1.34
N GLN A 162 5.39 5.08 0.01
CA GLN A 162 6.59 4.82 -0.79
C GLN A 162 7.54 6.02 -0.75
N THR A 163 7.02 7.23 -0.93
CA THR A 163 7.82 8.45 -0.86
C THR A 163 8.41 8.66 0.53
N ALA A 164 7.66 8.35 1.59
CA ALA A 164 8.18 8.43 2.96
C ALA A 164 9.33 7.44 3.20
N LEU A 165 9.17 6.19 2.75
CA LEU A 165 10.24 5.19 2.82
C LEU A 165 11.49 5.65 2.07
N LEU A 166 11.33 6.16 0.84
CA LEU A 166 12.47 6.66 0.05
C LEU A 166 13.14 7.87 0.69
N LYS A 167 12.38 8.77 1.35
CA LYS A 167 12.97 9.87 2.15
C LYS A 167 13.77 9.34 3.33
N ALA A 168 13.28 8.33 4.04
CA ALA A 168 14.01 7.71 5.14
C ALA A 168 15.32 7.03 4.65
N ILE A 169 15.26 6.34 3.51
CA ILE A 169 16.46 5.76 2.88
C ILE A 169 17.44 6.88 2.46
N LYS A 170 16.95 7.98 1.87
CA LYS A 170 17.77 9.14 1.50
C LYS A 170 18.51 9.69 2.74
N GLU A 171 17.81 9.91 3.84
CA GLU A 171 18.44 10.37 5.10
C GLU A 171 19.54 9.42 5.61
N ILE A 172 19.37 8.10 5.39
CA ILE A 172 20.41 7.10 5.72
C ILE A 172 21.63 7.27 4.79
N LEU A 173 21.40 7.41 3.48
CA LEU A 173 22.47 7.52 2.50
C LEU A 173 23.26 8.83 2.60
N GLU A 174 22.61 9.92 3.03
CA GLU A 174 23.22 11.24 3.21
C GLU A 174 23.82 11.46 4.62
N SER A 175 23.52 10.56 5.59
CA SER A 175 24.08 10.71 6.94
C SER A 175 25.61 10.62 6.93
N PRO A 176 26.33 11.44 7.74
CA PRO A 176 27.77 11.32 7.87
C PRO A 176 28.17 9.94 8.40
N ASP A 177 29.39 9.52 8.09
CA ASP A 177 29.95 8.26 8.60
C ASP A 177 30.41 8.46 10.06
N GLU A 178 29.45 8.52 11.00
CA GLU A 178 29.75 8.63 12.42
C GLU A 178 29.94 7.24 13.04
N GLY A 179 31.18 6.95 13.45
CA GLY A 179 31.49 5.86 14.39
C GLY A 179 32.00 4.56 13.75
N VAL A 180 32.41 3.67 14.62
CA VAL A 180 33.18 2.42 14.49
C VAL A 180 32.58 1.37 13.50
N ALA A 181 31.48 1.63 12.85
CA ALA A 181 30.75 0.69 12.01
C ALA A 181 30.45 1.19 10.58
N SER A 182 31.31 2.04 9.99
CA SER A 182 31.20 2.28 8.55
C SER A 182 31.61 1.01 7.81
N SER A 183 30.62 0.09 7.66
CA SER A 183 30.86 -1.15 6.92
C SER A 183 31.17 -0.84 5.46
N THR A 184 32.01 -1.66 4.82
CA THR A 184 32.36 -1.51 3.42
C THR A 184 31.10 -1.56 2.52
N ALA A 185 30.08 -2.32 2.91
CA ALA A 185 28.80 -2.38 2.21
C ALA A 185 28.05 -1.04 2.25
N VAL A 186 27.98 -0.37 3.42
CA VAL A 186 27.37 0.96 3.57
C VAL A 186 28.07 1.99 2.72
N GLN A 187 29.42 1.99 2.73
CA GLN A 187 30.21 2.91 1.89
C GLN A 187 29.93 2.71 0.42
N LYS A 188 29.79 1.46 -0.05
CA LYS A 188 29.46 1.16 -1.45
C LYS A 188 28.07 1.68 -1.83
N ALA A 189 27.06 1.50 -0.99
CA ALA A 189 25.73 2.03 -1.25
C ALA A 189 25.71 3.58 -1.29
N LYS A 190 26.42 4.25 -0.35
CA LYS A 190 26.55 5.71 -0.33
C LYS A 190 27.32 6.23 -1.56
N LYS A 191 28.40 5.57 -1.96
CA LYS A 191 29.14 5.91 -3.19
C LYS A 191 28.28 5.76 -4.43
N PHE A 192 27.49 4.68 -4.53
CA PHE A 192 26.55 4.50 -5.64
C PHE A 192 25.52 5.63 -5.68
N PHE A 193 24.90 5.94 -4.55
CA PHE A 193 23.91 7.02 -4.45
C PHE A 193 24.52 8.37 -4.84
N LYS A 194 25.73 8.69 -4.33
CA LYS A 194 26.46 9.91 -4.66
C LYS A 194 26.74 9.99 -6.16
N ALA A 195 27.30 8.93 -6.78
CA ALA A 195 27.58 8.89 -8.22
C ALA A 195 26.29 9.04 -9.05
N CYS A 196 25.14 8.48 -8.57
CA CYS A 196 23.86 8.71 -9.20
C CYS A 196 23.41 10.17 -9.12
N MET A 197 23.62 10.83 -7.96
CA MET A 197 23.25 12.25 -7.78
C MET A 197 24.10 13.20 -8.62
N GLU A 198 25.36 12.87 -8.88
CA GLU A 198 26.27 13.65 -9.75
C GLU A 198 26.01 13.31 -11.23
N SER A 199 25.53 14.29 -12.00
CA SER A 199 25.20 14.07 -13.41
C SER A 199 26.35 14.36 -14.38
N GLU A 200 27.38 15.07 -13.93
CA GLU A 200 28.43 15.58 -14.81
C GLU A 200 29.19 14.47 -15.52
N SER A 201 29.47 13.36 -14.85
CA SER A 201 30.14 12.21 -15.42
C SER A 201 29.36 11.60 -16.59
N ALA A 202 28.05 11.35 -16.40
CA ALA A 202 27.17 10.81 -17.44
C ALA A 202 27.02 11.79 -18.63
N GLU A 203 26.97 13.11 -18.38
CA GLU A 203 26.90 14.12 -19.44
C GLU A 203 28.20 14.18 -20.28
N LYS A 204 29.36 13.96 -19.66
CA LYS A 204 30.67 13.93 -20.38
C LYS A 204 30.84 12.69 -21.24
N THR A 205 30.41 11.52 -20.74
CA THR A 205 30.58 10.24 -21.44
C THR A 205 29.52 10.01 -22.51
N GLY A 206 28.35 10.61 -22.39
CA GLY A 206 27.27 10.54 -23.39
C GLY A 206 26.85 9.09 -23.69
N SER A 207 26.81 8.72 -24.98
CA SER A 207 26.44 7.39 -25.46
C SER A 207 27.61 6.39 -25.51
N GLU A 208 28.85 6.83 -25.31
CA GLU A 208 30.07 6.00 -25.53
C GLU A 208 30.12 4.74 -24.67
N PRO A 209 29.71 4.75 -23.37
CA PRO A 209 29.69 3.53 -22.56
C PRO A 209 28.74 2.47 -23.12
N PHE A 210 27.58 2.85 -23.63
CA PHE A 210 26.65 1.92 -24.27
C PHE A 210 27.15 1.40 -25.59
N LEU A 211 27.75 2.25 -26.42
CA LEU A 211 28.36 1.84 -27.70
C LEU A 211 29.53 0.86 -27.50
N THR A 212 30.35 1.08 -26.48
CA THR A 212 31.43 0.17 -26.10
C THR A 212 30.87 -1.20 -25.67
N LEU A 213 29.79 -1.20 -24.87
CA LEU A 213 29.08 -2.42 -24.47
C LEU A 213 28.55 -3.18 -25.70
N LEU A 214 27.94 -2.48 -26.66
CA LEU A 214 27.44 -3.10 -27.90
C LEU A 214 28.59 -3.74 -28.70
N LYS A 215 29.75 -3.08 -28.83
CA LYS A 215 30.91 -3.64 -29.50
C LYS A 215 31.38 -4.94 -28.83
N GLN A 216 31.43 -5.00 -27.51
CA GLN A 216 31.77 -6.22 -26.74
C GLN A 216 30.76 -7.35 -26.99
N MET A 217 29.49 -7.02 -27.22
CA MET A 217 28.43 -7.97 -27.53
C MET A 217 28.41 -8.41 -29.00
N GLY A 218 29.31 -7.92 -29.84
CA GLY A 218 29.40 -8.26 -31.26
C GLY A 218 28.80 -7.22 -32.20
N GLY A 219 28.50 -6.03 -31.71
CA GLY A 219 27.97 -4.93 -32.50
C GLY A 219 26.44 -4.95 -32.62
N TRP A 220 25.92 -4.05 -33.45
CA TRP A 220 24.49 -3.90 -33.70
C TRP A 220 24.23 -3.66 -35.18
N ALA A 221 23.29 -4.39 -35.79
CA ALA A 221 22.96 -4.25 -37.21
C ALA A 221 22.60 -2.80 -37.62
N VAL A 222 22.08 -2.01 -36.67
CA VAL A 222 21.73 -0.60 -36.86
C VAL A 222 22.96 0.30 -37.06
N SER A 223 24.05 0.02 -36.37
CA SER A 223 25.34 0.76 -36.54
C SER A 223 26.16 0.33 -37.74
N GLY A 224 25.80 -0.76 -38.42
CA GLY A 224 26.48 -1.28 -39.60
C GLY A 224 27.57 -2.31 -39.32
N GLU A 225 28.01 -2.45 -38.09
CA GLU A 225 28.96 -3.47 -37.63
C GLU A 225 28.26 -4.48 -36.73
N TRP A 226 28.02 -5.68 -37.24
CA TRP A 226 27.32 -6.71 -36.48
C TRP A 226 27.79 -8.11 -36.86
N ILE A 227 28.22 -8.85 -35.85
CA ILE A 227 28.51 -10.28 -35.94
C ILE A 227 27.29 -11.04 -35.45
N LYS A 228 26.67 -11.82 -36.34
CA LYS A 228 25.53 -12.65 -36.00
C LYS A 228 25.88 -13.64 -34.88
N ARG A 229 25.30 -13.48 -33.72
CA ARG A 229 25.38 -14.40 -32.57
C ARG A 229 24.12 -15.25 -32.48
N ASP A 230 24.22 -16.38 -31.77
CA ASP A 230 23.04 -17.17 -31.47
C ASP A 230 22.00 -16.39 -30.65
N PHE A 231 20.76 -16.55 -31.04
CA PHE A 231 19.63 -15.85 -30.43
C PHE A 231 19.49 -16.16 -28.94
N ASN A 232 19.46 -17.49 -28.59
CA ASN A 232 19.27 -17.92 -27.21
C ASN A 232 20.44 -17.57 -26.29
N SER A 233 21.66 -17.65 -26.81
CA SER A 233 22.88 -17.23 -26.10
C SER A 233 22.86 -15.72 -25.82
N THR A 234 22.43 -14.90 -26.79
CA THR A 234 22.29 -13.45 -26.60
C THR A 234 21.16 -13.15 -25.56
N LEU A 235 20.03 -13.81 -25.66
CA LEU A 235 18.93 -13.64 -24.70
C LEU A 235 19.36 -14.03 -23.27
N ALA A 236 20.01 -15.18 -23.11
CA ALA A 236 20.53 -15.63 -21.82
C ALA A 236 21.54 -14.63 -21.21
N LEU A 237 22.40 -14.03 -22.05
CA LEU A 237 23.33 -12.98 -21.64
C LEU A 237 22.60 -11.71 -21.15
N LEU A 238 21.57 -11.25 -21.88
CA LEU A 238 20.77 -10.10 -21.50
C LEU A 238 20.04 -10.32 -20.16
N MET A 239 19.47 -11.49 -19.99
CA MET A 239 18.75 -11.86 -18.77
C MET A 239 19.68 -11.96 -17.55
N SER A 240 20.85 -12.59 -17.72
CA SER A 240 21.76 -12.89 -16.61
C SER A 240 22.66 -11.73 -16.20
N GLN A 241 23.12 -10.91 -17.15
CA GLN A 241 24.09 -9.84 -16.87
C GLN A 241 23.44 -8.45 -16.77
N TYR A 242 22.34 -8.23 -17.47
CA TYR A 242 21.72 -6.90 -17.59
C TYR A 242 20.29 -6.84 -17.09
N SER A 243 19.78 -7.90 -16.46
CA SER A 243 18.39 -7.96 -15.97
C SER A 243 17.36 -7.52 -17.03
N THR A 244 17.67 -7.78 -18.31
CA THR A 244 16.86 -7.36 -19.45
C THR A 244 16.08 -8.54 -20.02
N PHE A 245 14.76 -8.42 -20.08
CA PHE A 245 13.81 -9.46 -20.48
C PHE A 245 12.97 -8.97 -21.68
N PRO A 246 13.46 -9.09 -22.91
CA PRO A 246 12.81 -8.48 -24.08
C PRO A 246 11.43 -9.05 -24.43
N PHE A 247 11.23 -10.35 -24.23
CA PHE A 247 10.07 -11.08 -24.73
C PHE A 247 9.08 -11.55 -23.65
N PHE A 248 9.52 -11.64 -22.42
CA PHE A 248 8.73 -12.06 -21.25
C PHE A 248 9.35 -11.48 -20.00
N SER A 249 8.64 -11.47 -18.89
CA SER A 249 9.17 -11.10 -17.58
C SER A 249 9.39 -12.34 -16.72
N VAL A 250 10.38 -12.26 -15.81
CA VAL A 250 10.69 -13.34 -14.85
C VAL A 250 10.84 -12.74 -13.46
N TYR A 251 10.11 -13.29 -12.51
CA TYR A 251 10.19 -12.93 -11.10
C TYR A 251 10.08 -14.17 -10.22
N VAL A 252 10.24 -14.01 -8.92
CA VAL A 252 10.19 -15.10 -7.93
C VAL A 252 9.16 -14.74 -6.87
N GLY A 253 8.29 -15.67 -6.56
CA GLY A 253 7.25 -15.48 -5.55
C GLY A 253 6.49 -16.75 -5.21
N PRO A 254 5.60 -16.70 -4.20
CA PRO A 254 4.76 -17.82 -3.81
C PRO A 254 3.68 -18.11 -4.87
N ASN A 255 3.08 -19.32 -4.83
CA ASN A 255 1.91 -19.62 -5.63
C ASN A 255 0.64 -19.10 -4.94
N ALA A 256 0.13 -17.96 -5.40
CA ALA A 256 -1.11 -17.39 -4.87
C ALA A 256 -2.40 -18.09 -5.38
N GLY A 257 -2.27 -19.01 -6.35
CA GLY A 257 -3.41 -19.77 -6.90
C GLY A 257 -3.83 -20.97 -6.06
N ASP A 258 -2.92 -21.53 -5.26
CA ASP A 258 -3.23 -22.60 -4.32
C ASP A 258 -3.82 -22.02 -3.04
N GLY A 259 -5.15 -22.12 -2.87
CA GLY A 259 -5.83 -21.72 -1.64
C GLY A 259 -5.40 -22.48 -0.37
N GLN A 260 -4.48 -23.42 -0.49
CA GLN A 260 -3.81 -24.10 0.62
C GLN A 260 -2.51 -23.34 0.95
N THR A 261 -2.62 -22.35 1.80
CA THR A 261 -1.58 -21.42 2.26
C THR A 261 -0.43 -22.05 3.07
N ASN A 262 -0.19 -23.35 2.99
CA ASN A 262 0.80 -24.05 3.82
C ASN A 262 2.16 -24.27 3.16
N SER A 263 2.37 -23.90 1.91
CA SER A 263 3.69 -24.03 1.29
C SER A 263 4.41 -22.69 1.28
N ASN A 264 5.42 -22.53 2.13
CA ASN A 264 6.41 -21.45 2.05
C ASN A 264 7.29 -21.56 0.79
N GLN A 265 6.82 -22.29 -0.24
CA GLN A 265 7.61 -22.56 -1.44
C GLN A 265 7.50 -21.38 -2.41
N THR A 266 8.64 -20.90 -2.88
CA THR A 266 8.76 -19.90 -3.93
C THR A 266 9.00 -20.58 -5.28
N TYR A 267 8.43 -19.98 -6.32
CA TYR A 267 8.51 -20.47 -7.70
C TYR A 267 9.06 -19.40 -8.62
N ILE A 268 9.71 -19.83 -9.69
CA ILE A 268 9.97 -18.97 -10.83
C ILE A 268 8.63 -18.70 -11.50
N GLN A 269 8.31 -17.44 -11.68
CA GLN A 269 7.08 -16.97 -12.31
C GLN A 269 7.42 -16.30 -13.64
N ILE A 270 6.68 -16.64 -14.67
CA ILE A 270 6.87 -16.13 -16.03
C ILE A 270 5.59 -15.46 -16.49
N ASP A 271 5.69 -14.22 -16.93
CA ASP A 271 4.56 -13.41 -17.41
C ASP A 271 4.90 -12.71 -18.72
N GLU A 272 3.90 -12.07 -19.32
CA GLU A 272 4.10 -11.15 -20.44
C GLU A 272 4.99 -9.97 -20.03
N PRO A 273 5.77 -9.38 -20.96
CA PRO A 273 6.62 -8.24 -20.62
C PRO A 273 5.79 -6.96 -20.52
N HIS A 274 6.34 -5.94 -19.85
CA HIS A 274 5.78 -4.60 -19.90
C HIS A 274 6.03 -3.96 -21.27
N PHE A 275 4.98 -3.87 -22.08
CA PHE A 275 5.03 -3.12 -23.31
C PHE A 275 4.82 -1.62 -23.09
N GLN A 276 5.51 -0.78 -23.84
CA GLN A 276 5.31 0.67 -23.83
C GLN A 276 4.00 1.11 -24.53
N PHE A 277 3.23 0.14 -25.04
CA PHE A 277 1.96 0.37 -25.71
C PHE A 277 0.84 -0.27 -24.92
N PRO A 278 0.08 0.50 -24.13
CA PRO A 278 -1.18 -0.01 -23.61
C PRO A 278 -2.17 -0.10 -24.76
N ILE A 279 -2.34 -1.28 -25.32
CA ILE A 279 -3.36 -1.52 -26.33
C ILE A 279 -4.61 -1.99 -25.61
N ASP A 280 -5.59 -1.09 -25.50
CA ASP A 280 -6.88 -1.41 -24.94
C ASP A 280 -7.71 -2.18 -25.99
N TRP A 281 -7.74 -3.50 -25.88
CA TRP A 281 -8.25 -4.45 -26.88
C TRP A 281 -9.78 -4.49 -26.97
N ASN A 282 -10.50 -3.95 -26.01
CA ASN A 282 -11.94 -4.15 -25.89
C ASN A 282 -12.81 -3.19 -26.72
N SER A 283 -12.21 -2.29 -27.50
CA SER A 283 -12.98 -1.30 -28.28
C SER A 283 -12.40 -1.08 -29.67
N GLU A 284 -13.14 -1.44 -30.70
CA GLU A 284 -12.77 -1.15 -32.11
C GLU A 284 -12.61 0.36 -32.37
N THR A 285 -13.33 1.21 -31.64
CA THR A 285 -13.23 2.67 -31.72
C THR A 285 -11.93 3.21 -31.12
N ASN A 286 -11.32 2.49 -30.18
CA ASN A 286 -10.08 2.92 -29.52
C ASN A 286 -8.83 2.52 -30.30
N LYS A 287 -8.88 1.51 -31.19
CA LYS A 287 -7.72 1.07 -32.00
C LYS A 287 -7.17 2.19 -32.89
N SER A 288 -8.01 2.99 -33.52
CA SER A 288 -7.58 4.10 -34.38
C SER A 288 -6.99 5.26 -33.60
N LYS A 289 -7.58 5.63 -32.45
CA LYS A 289 -7.04 6.68 -31.57
C LYS A 289 -5.76 6.22 -30.87
N ALA A 290 -5.71 5.01 -30.36
CA ALA A 290 -4.52 4.43 -29.73
C ALA A 290 -3.36 4.36 -30.73
N SER A 291 -3.62 3.96 -31.97
CA SER A 291 -2.60 3.93 -33.01
C SER A 291 -1.97 5.30 -33.25
N SER A 292 -2.74 6.37 -33.39
CA SER A 292 -2.20 7.72 -33.60
C SER A 292 -1.56 8.32 -32.35
N GLN A 293 -2.08 8.04 -31.17
CA GLN A 293 -1.62 8.57 -29.90
C GLN A 293 -0.29 7.96 -29.46
N TYR A 294 -0.05 6.68 -29.72
CA TYR A 294 1.15 5.98 -29.26
C TYR A 294 2.19 5.74 -30.35
N LEU A 295 1.78 5.39 -31.58
CA LEU A 295 2.74 4.99 -32.62
C LEU A 295 3.61 6.15 -33.12
N ARG A 296 3.08 7.35 -33.29
CA ARG A 296 3.87 8.52 -33.72
C ARG A 296 4.90 8.95 -32.66
N PRO A 297 4.54 9.14 -31.37
CA PRO A 297 5.50 9.42 -30.32
C PRO A 297 6.58 8.34 -30.22
N PHE A 298 6.20 7.07 -30.38
CA PHE A 298 7.16 5.97 -30.35
C PHE A 298 8.18 6.04 -31.47
N LEU A 299 7.75 6.19 -32.72
CA LEU A 299 8.66 6.33 -33.85
C LEU A 299 9.59 7.55 -33.70
N SER A 300 9.04 8.64 -33.16
CA SER A 300 9.84 9.85 -32.90
C SER A 300 10.90 9.58 -31.84
N SER A 301 10.54 8.99 -30.70
CA SER A 301 11.46 8.69 -29.60
C SER A 301 12.51 7.64 -30.02
N CYS A 302 12.09 6.58 -30.69
CA CYS A 302 12.99 5.56 -31.24
C CYS A 302 14.01 6.19 -32.20
N SER A 303 13.56 7.00 -33.17
CA SER A 303 14.45 7.69 -34.11
C SER A 303 15.42 8.61 -33.36
N GLN A 304 14.96 9.33 -32.36
CA GLN A 304 15.82 10.19 -31.55
C GLN A 304 16.88 9.38 -30.80
N TYR A 305 16.55 8.23 -30.20
CA TYR A 305 17.54 7.37 -29.56
C TYR A 305 18.62 6.89 -30.55
N LEU A 306 18.22 6.47 -31.74
CA LEU A 306 19.17 6.03 -32.75
C LEU A 306 20.08 7.16 -33.24
N VAL A 307 19.55 8.38 -33.38
CA VAL A 307 20.35 9.57 -33.71
C VAL A 307 21.37 9.87 -32.61
N LEU A 308 20.94 9.79 -31.32
CA LEU A 308 21.86 9.97 -30.17
C LEU A 308 22.99 8.91 -30.14
N LEU A 309 22.77 7.75 -30.74
CA LEU A 309 23.76 6.67 -30.91
C LEU A 309 24.58 6.82 -32.19
N GLY A 310 24.42 7.92 -32.92
CA GLY A 310 25.21 8.22 -34.11
C GLY A 310 24.67 7.62 -35.41
N VAL A 311 23.46 7.06 -35.42
CA VAL A 311 22.83 6.52 -36.64
C VAL A 311 22.34 7.65 -37.53
N PRO A 312 22.65 7.66 -38.86
CA PRO A 312 22.14 8.66 -39.77
C PRO A 312 20.60 8.68 -39.80
N SER A 313 20.01 9.87 -39.76
CA SER A 313 18.54 10.07 -39.63
C SER A 313 17.74 9.38 -40.76
N ASN A 314 18.30 9.22 -41.96
CA ASN A 314 17.66 8.55 -43.10
C ASN A 314 17.51 7.03 -42.89
N ARG A 315 18.26 6.41 -41.98
CA ARG A 315 18.18 4.97 -41.68
C ARG A 315 17.34 4.65 -40.47
N THR A 316 17.11 5.63 -39.58
CA THR A 316 16.43 5.40 -38.28
C THR A 316 15.02 4.90 -38.48
N ILE A 317 14.27 5.45 -39.44
CA ILE A 317 12.85 5.12 -39.65
C ILE A 317 12.65 3.64 -40.00
N GLN A 318 13.54 3.06 -40.83
CA GLN A 318 13.45 1.65 -41.21
C GLN A 318 13.61 0.73 -39.98
N HIS A 319 14.63 0.97 -39.15
CA HIS A 319 14.88 0.16 -37.96
C HIS A 319 13.80 0.32 -36.92
N CYS A 320 13.30 1.55 -36.67
CA CYS A 320 12.22 1.83 -35.79
C CYS A 320 10.89 1.22 -36.28
N GLY A 321 10.68 1.18 -37.59
CA GLY A 321 9.51 0.51 -38.19
C GLY A 321 9.51 -1.00 -37.92
N LEU A 322 10.67 -1.67 -38.08
CA LEU A 322 10.79 -3.10 -37.75
C LEU A 322 10.60 -3.37 -36.26
N PHE A 323 11.21 -2.55 -35.41
CA PHE A 323 11.03 -2.65 -33.96
C PHE A 323 9.56 -2.48 -33.57
N MET A 324 8.88 -1.48 -34.13
CA MET A 324 7.46 -1.23 -33.89
C MET A 324 6.59 -2.39 -34.37
N ALA A 325 6.85 -2.94 -35.57
CA ALA A 325 6.09 -4.06 -36.10
C ALA A 325 6.19 -5.30 -35.22
N LEU A 326 7.38 -5.63 -34.72
CA LEU A 326 7.55 -6.74 -33.79
C LEU A 326 6.88 -6.46 -32.44
N SER A 327 7.07 -5.25 -31.85
CA SER A 327 6.44 -4.85 -30.60
C SER A 327 4.92 -4.92 -30.67
N THR A 328 4.31 -4.44 -31.76
CA THR A 328 2.85 -4.50 -31.95
C THR A 328 2.37 -5.93 -32.12
N THR A 329 3.09 -6.78 -32.85
CA THR A 329 2.73 -8.20 -33.01
C THR A 329 2.74 -8.92 -31.64
N LEU A 330 3.75 -8.67 -30.81
CA LEU A 330 3.84 -9.23 -29.46
C LEU A 330 2.76 -8.66 -28.54
N ALA A 331 2.49 -7.36 -28.62
CA ALA A 331 1.48 -6.70 -27.79
C ALA A 331 0.05 -7.19 -28.12
N VAL A 332 -0.22 -7.58 -29.38
CA VAL A 332 -1.49 -8.20 -29.80
C VAL A 332 -1.78 -9.49 -29.01
N ALA A 333 -0.75 -10.22 -28.62
CA ALA A 333 -0.88 -11.47 -27.89
C ALA A 333 -1.11 -11.28 -26.37
N THR A 334 -0.95 -10.07 -25.84
CA THR A 334 -1.16 -9.78 -24.41
C THR A 334 -2.65 -9.72 -24.05
N SER A 335 -2.95 -9.87 -22.78
CA SER A 335 -4.32 -9.85 -22.27
C SER A 335 -4.45 -9.05 -21.00
N PRO A 336 -5.48 -8.19 -20.85
CA PRO A 336 -5.71 -7.43 -19.62
C PRO A 336 -5.88 -8.34 -18.40
N LEU A 337 -5.38 -7.91 -17.25
CA LEU A 337 -5.44 -8.67 -16.01
C LEU A 337 -6.87 -9.13 -15.64
N PRO A 338 -7.94 -8.31 -15.77
CA PRO A 338 -9.30 -8.78 -15.49
C PRO A 338 -9.72 -9.96 -16.39
N TYR A 339 -9.34 -9.93 -17.67
CA TYR A 339 -9.59 -11.04 -18.59
C TYR A 339 -8.82 -12.30 -18.16
N ARG A 340 -7.52 -12.18 -17.85
CA ARG A 340 -6.70 -13.31 -17.39
C ARG A 340 -7.24 -13.96 -16.12
N LEU A 341 -7.74 -13.13 -15.17
CA LEU A 341 -8.43 -13.62 -13.97
C LEU A 341 -9.70 -14.39 -14.30
N SER A 342 -10.56 -13.85 -15.17
CA SER A 342 -11.83 -14.49 -15.57
C SER A 342 -11.61 -15.81 -16.31
N GLN A 343 -10.54 -15.92 -17.10
CA GLN A 343 -10.19 -17.11 -17.87
C GLN A 343 -9.27 -18.08 -17.11
N ARG A 344 -8.95 -17.80 -15.85
CA ARG A 344 -8.03 -18.63 -15.01
C ARG A 344 -6.68 -18.85 -15.66
N LEU A 345 -6.13 -17.83 -16.32
CA LEU A 345 -4.81 -17.92 -16.97
C LEU A 345 -3.65 -17.66 -16.00
N LEU A 346 -3.93 -17.11 -14.81
CA LEU A 346 -2.92 -16.85 -13.81
C LEU A 346 -2.54 -18.14 -13.04
N TYR A 347 -1.29 -18.20 -12.61
CA TYR A 347 -0.76 -19.29 -11.77
C TYR A 347 -0.84 -20.67 -12.42
N HIS A 348 -0.73 -20.74 -13.74
CA HIS A 348 -0.70 -22.03 -14.44
C HIS A 348 0.61 -22.74 -14.17
N THR A 349 0.53 -23.90 -13.55
CA THR A 349 1.68 -24.67 -13.08
C THR A 349 2.12 -25.67 -14.14
N ILE A 350 3.36 -25.53 -14.67
CA ILE A 350 3.95 -26.45 -15.66
C ILE A 350 5.44 -26.66 -15.39
N THR A 351 6.00 -27.73 -15.92
CA THR A 351 7.46 -27.97 -15.88
C THR A 351 8.17 -27.17 -16.97
N ILE A 352 9.47 -26.90 -16.78
CA ILE A 352 10.33 -26.28 -17.80
C ILE A 352 10.33 -27.11 -19.08
N GLN A 353 10.26 -28.45 -18.97
CA GLN A 353 10.18 -29.34 -20.13
C GLN A 353 8.86 -29.17 -20.91
N GLU A 354 7.74 -29.08 -20.22
CA GLU A 354 6.43 -28.81 -20.86
C GLU A 354 6.42 -27.44 -21.52
N LEU A 355 6.95 -26.41 -20.84
CA LEU A 355 7.08 -25.07 -21.40
C LEU A 355 7.96 -25.07 -22.67
N GLN A 356 9.06 -25.86 -22.69
CA GLN A 356 9.92 -26.04 -23.86
C GLN A 356 9.17 -26.63 -25.06
N ILE A 357 8.23 -27.56 -24.83
CA ILE A 357 7.40 -28.15 -25.89
C ILE A 357 6.38 -27.14 -26.41
N LEU A 358 5.73 -26.36 -25.52
CA LEU A 358 4.68 -25.41 -25.87
C LEU A 358 5.22 -24.14 -26.53
N ALA A 359 6.39 -23.68 -26.15
CA ALA A 359 7.02 -22.45 -26.63
C ALA A 359 8.48 -22.68 -27.05
N PRO A 360 8.76 -23.44 -28.13
CA PRO A 360 10.10 -23.98 -28.47
C PRO A 360 11.10 -22.94 -28.99
N ALA A 361 10.70 -21.71 -29.33
CA ALA A 361 11.61 -20.69 -29.89
C ALA A 361 12.65 -20.21 -28.88
N ILE A 362 12.38 -20.33 -27.59
CA ILE A 362 13.25 -19.99 -26.47
C ILE A 362 13.89 -21.27 -25.92
N ASP A 363 15.18 -21.26 -25.65
CA ASP A 363 15.82 -22.28 -24.82
C ASP A 363 15.59 -21.92 -23.34
N TRP A 364 14.43 -22.34 -22.82
CA TRP A 364 13.99 -22.00 -21.47
C TRP A 364 14.97 -22.45 -20.40
N LEU A 365 15.50 -23.68 -20.54
CA LEU A 365 16.42 -24.21 -19.56
C LEU A 365 17.74 -23.43 -19.53
N ALA A 366 18.32 -23.12 -20.70
CA ALA A 366 19.57 -22.34 -20.76
C ALA A 366 19.36 -20.92 -20.23
N CYS A 367 18.26 -20.26 -20.60
CA CYS A 367 17.94 -18.90 -20.16
C CYS A 367 17.72 -18.82 -18.64
N LEU A 368 16.95 -19.76 -18.08
CA LEU A 368 16.67 -19.79 -16.64
C LEU A 368 17.90 -20.20 -15.84
N LYS A 369 18.69 -21.20 -16.29
CA LYS A 369 19.99 -21.51 -15.67
C LYS A 369 20.91 -20.29 -15.59
N ALA A 370 21.03 -19.54 -16.69
CA ALA A 370 21.86 -18.36 -16.71
C ALA A 370 21.35 -17.28 -15.75
N SER A 371 20.02 -17.11 -15.64
CA SER A 371 19.39 -16.07 -14.81
C SER A 371 19.40 -16.39 -13.31
N PHE A 372 19.47 -17.67 -12.93
CA PHE A 372 19.40 -18.09 -11.53
C PHE A 372 20.69 -18.71 -10.99
N GLN A 373 21.83 -18.52 -11.68
CA GLN A 373 23.12 -18.96 -11.14
C GLN A 373 23.35 -18.42 -9.72
N PRO A 374 23.92 -19.24 -8.80
CA PRO A 374 24.48 -20.59 -9.00
C PRO A 374 23.46 -21.73 -8.73
N LEU A 375 22.15 -21.46 -8.71
CA LEU A 375 21.17 -22.49 -8.38
C LEU A 375 21.07 -23.57 -9.47
N PRO A 376 20.96 -24.86 -9.08
CA PRO A 376 20.76 -25.94 -10.03
C PRO A 376 19.31 -25.94 -10.54
N ILE A 377 19.10 -25.48 -11.77
CA ILE A 377 17.79 -25.56 -12.44
C ILE A 377 17.76 -26.76 -13.36
N SER A 378 16.67 -27.53 -13.34
CA SER A 378 16.47 -28.75 -14.13
C SER A 378 15.20 -28.68 -14.99
N GLN A 379 15.10 -29.53 -16.00
CA GLN A 379 13.91 -29.61 -16.87
C GLN A 379 12.62 -30.01 -16.11
N SER A 380 12.76 -30.73 -15.02
CA SER A 380 11.65 -31.17 -14.17
C SER A 380 11.16 -30.10 -13.18
N ASP A 381 11.88 -28.96 -13.06
CA ASP A 381 11.49 -27.91 -12.15
C ASP A 381 10.21 -27.23 -12.63
N VAL A 382 9.36 -26.92 -11.66
CA VAL A 382 8.05 -26.33 -11.89
C VAL A 382 8.16 -24.80 -11.95
N VAL A 383 7.50 -24.21 -12.92
CA VAL A 383 7.35 -22.77 -13.09
C VAL A 383 5.86 -22.38 -13.11
N LEU A 384 5.56 -21.18 -12.66
CA LEU A 384 4.21 -20.61 -12.74
C LEU A 384 4.14 -19.68 -13.95
N VAL A 385 3.17 -19.90 -14.82
CA VAL A 385 2.95 -19.10 -16.02
C VAL A 385 1.65 -18.31 -15.86
N HIS A 386 1.70 -16.99 -16.09
CA HIS A 386 0.57 -16.08 -15.90
C HIS A 386 -0.20 -15.75 -17.17
N ASN A 387 0.33 -16.07 -18.34
CA ASN A 387 -0.36 -16.00 -19.63
C ASN A 387 0.27 -17.01 -20.61
N LEU A 388 -0.09 -18.27 -20.49
CA LEU A 388 0.43 -19.32 -21.38
C LEU A 388 0.11 -19.07 -22.85
N PRO A 389 -1.11 -18.62 -23.24
CA PRO A 389 -1.41 -18.25 -24.64
C PRO A 389 -0.46 -17.21 -25.21
N TYR A 390 -0.08 -16.21 -24.41
CA TYR A 390 0.93 -15.22 -24.81
C TYR A 390 2.27 -15.88 -25.13
N LEU A 391 2.79 -16.75 -24.26
CA LEU A 391 4.09 -17.38 -24.45
C LEU A 391 4.13 -18.26 -25.71
N ILE A 392 3.02 -18.95 -26.01
CA ILE A 392 2.87 -19.74 -27.23
C ILE A 392 2.91 -18.83 -28.48
N ASN A 393 2.10 -17.77 -28.50
CA ASN A 393 2.04 -16.82 -29.61
C ASN A 393 3.38 -16.08 -29.79
N MET A 394 4.03 -15.68 -28.70
CA MET A 394 5.36 -15.10 -28.72
C MET A 394 6.38 -16.04 -29.36
N SER A 395 6.38 -17.33 -28.98
CA SER A 395 7.28 -18.33 -29.55
C SER A 395 7.06 -18.51 -31.06
N GLN A 396 5.79 -18.57 -31.50
CA GLN A 396 5.43 -18.62 -32.93
C GLN A 396 5.93 -17.37 -33.67
N THR A 397 5.70 -16.18 -33.11
CA THR A 397 6.16 -14.91 -33.65
C THR A 397 7.68 -14.90 -33.83
N ILE A 398 8.45 -15.29 -32.80
CA ILE A 398 9.91 -15.36 -32.87
C ILE A 398 10.34 -16.32 -33.97
N SER A 399 9.72 -17.49 -34.08
CA SER A 399 10.04 -18.48 -35.13
C SER A 399 9.77 -17.95 -36.52
N GLN A 400 8.65 -17.27 -36.73
CA GLN A 400 8.30 -16.63 -38.00
C GLN A 400 9.30 -15.53 -38.38
N TRP A 401 9.58 -14.64 -37.46
CA TRP A 401 10.54 -13.56 -37.69
C TRP A 401 11.97 -14.08 -37.93
N LYS A 402 12.37 -15.13 -37.25
CA LYS A 402 13.66 -15.79 -37.48
C LYS A 402 13.76 -16.37 -38.90
N SER A 403 12.71 -17.05 -39.39
CA SER A 403 12.71 -17.64 -40.73
C SER A 403 12.60 -16.61 -41.84
N GLN A 404 11.85 -15.54 -41.67
CA GLN A 404 11.59 -14.53 -42.72
C GLN A 404 12.76 -13.53 -42.88
N HIS A 405 13.44 -13.15 -41.80
CA HIS A 405 14.36 -12.04 -41.76
C HIS A 405 15.85 -12.45 -41.65
N ASP A 406 16.13 -13.71 -41.31
CA ASP A 406 17.51 -14.23 -41.26
C ASP A 406 18.17 -14.22 -42.65
N ILE A 407 17.36 -14.29 -43.71
CA ILE A 407 17.82 -14.25 -45.10
C ILE A 407 18.28 -12.84 -45.51
N MET A 408 17.73 -11.78 -44.88
CA MET A 408 18.02 -10.39 -45.25
C MET A 408 19.20 -9.77 -44.49
N GLY A 409 19.77 -10.46 -43.49
CA GLY A 409 20.92 -9.94 -42.72
C GLY A 409 20.64 -8.73 -41.86
N THR A 410 19.35 -8.37 -41.68
CA THR A 410 18.92 -7.17 -40.90
C THR A 410 18.79 -7.41 -39.40
N GLY A 411 18.83 -8.66 -38.96
CA GLY A 411 18.77 -9.06 -37.56
C GLY A 411 17.67 -8.38 -36.72
N PRO A 412 16.38 -8.43 -37.14
CA PRO A 412 15.33 -7.66 -36.42
C PRO A 412 15.13 -8.12 -35.00
N LEU A 413 15.22 -9.41 -34.69
CA LEU A 413 15.18 -9.93 -33.33
C LEU A 413 16.35 -9.45 -32.47
N HIS A 414 17.56 -9.44 -33.07
CA HIS A 414 18.72 -8.90 -32.36
C HIS A 414 18.58 -7.38 -32.14
N THR A 415 18.08 -6.65 -33.14
CA THR A 415 17.78 -5.21 -33.01
C THR A 415 16.77 -4.96 -31.88
N TYR A 416 15.73 -5.78 -31.79
CA TYR A 416 14.76 -5.71 -30.72
C TYR A 416 15.38 -5.94 -29.33
N MET A 417 16.23 -6.95 -29.19
CA MET A 417 16.94 -7.25 -27.95
C MET A 417 17.90 -6.11 -27.54
N MET A 418 18.65 -5.54 -28.49
CA MET A 418 19.58 -4.42 -28.21
C MET A 418 18.82 -3.14 -27.85
N PHE A 419 17.66 -2.90 -28.47
CA PHE A 419 16.83 -1.76 -28.12
C PHE A 419 16.20 -1.92 -26.72
N SER A 420 15.80 -3.13 -26.35
CA SER A 420 15.34 -3.43 -24.99
C SER A 420 16.46 -3.23 -23.95
N LEU A 421 17.70 -3.61 -24.29
CA LEU A 421 18.87 -3.32 -23.46
C LEU A 421 19.09 -1.81 -23.31
N LEU A 422 18.99 -1.04 -24.40
CA LEU A 422 19.09 0.41 -24.35
C LEU A 422 18.06 0.99 -23.36
N GLN A 423 16.79 0.55 -23.45
CA GLN A 423 15.74 1.00 -22.56
C GLN A 423 16.05 0.71 -21.08
N THR A 424 16.60 -0.46 -20.77
CA THR A 424 17.07 -0.79 -19.42
C THR A 424 18.17 0.14 -18.94
N LEU A 425 19.07 0.58 -19.84
CA LEU A 425 20.25 1.37 -19.49
C LEU A 425 20.07 2.89 -19.63
N ILE A 426 18.95 3.39 -20.17
CA ILE A 426 18.65 4.83 -20.26
C ILE A 426 18.87 5.57 -18.93
N PRO A 427 18.49 5.04 -17.75
CA PRO A 427 18.73 5.73 -16.48
C PRO A 427 20.19 6.08 -16.21
N ALA A 428 21.13 5.32 -16.76
CA ALA A 428 22.58 5.50 -16.59
C ALA A 428 23.24 6.31 -17.71
N LEU A 429 22.49 6.72 -18.74
CA LEU A 429 22.98 7.53 -19.85
C LEU A 429 22.76 9.04 -19.59
N ASP A 430 23.20 9.88 -20.54
CA ASP A 430 23.11 11.34 -20.44
C ASP A 430 21.68 11.88 -20.40
N SER A 431 21.54 13.17 -20.16
CA SER A 431 20.24 13.84 -20.03
C SER A 431 19.41 13.79 -21.32
N LYS A 432 20.02 13.70 -22.50
CA LYS A 432 19.32 13.66 -23.79
C LYS A 432 18.50 12.38 -23.96
N PHE A 433 19.04 11.23 -23.52
CA PHE A 433 18.29 9.97 -23.50
C PHE A 433 17.12 10.04 -22.52
N ARG A 434 17.34 10.55 -21.30
CA ARG A 434 16.29 10.72 -20.28
C ARG A 434 15.20 11.71 -20.73
N GLN A 435 15.61 12.80 -21.40
CA GLN A 435 14.65 13.77 -21.94
C GLN A 435 13.80 13.17 -23.06
N THR A 436 14.39 12.33 -23.92
CA THR A 436 13.66 11.61 -24.97
C THR A 436 12.60 10.69 -24.37
N MET A 437 12.95 9.96 -23.29
CA MET A 437 12.02 9.12 -22.55
C MET A 437 10.88 9.94 -21.92
N LYS A 438 11.21 11.07 -21.28
CA LYS A 438 10.23 12.00 -20.71
C LYS A 438 9.26 12.54 -21.76
N ASN A 439 9.78 12.97 -22.90
CA ASN A 439 8.97 13.48 -24.02
C ASN A 439 8.00 12.42 -24.54
N PHE A 440 8.43 11.16 -24.58
CA PHE A 440 7.56 10.03 -24.94
C PHE A 440 6.43 9.85 -23.91
N SER A 441 6.74 9.80 -22.61
CA SER A 441 5.74 9.65 -21.54
C SER A 441 4.70 10.78 -21.57
N ILE A 442 5.13 12.04 -21.76
CA ILE A 442 4.22 13.19 -21.91
C ILE A 442 3.33 13.02 -23.14
N ALA A 443 3.89 12.63 -24.27
CA ALA A 443 3.15 12.49 -25.54
C ALA A 443 2.14 11.34 -25.51
N THR A 444 2.38 10.31 -24.71
CA THR A 444 1.45 9.17 -24.52
C THR A 444 0.40 9.43 -23.45
N GLY A 445 0.44 10.58 -22.76
CA GLY A 445 -0.49 10.94 -21.69
C GLY A 445 -0.12 10.33 -20.34
N ASP A 446 1.04 9.69 -20.26
CA ASP A 446 1.60 9.15 -19.02
C ASP A 446 2.44 10.24 -18.33
N ALA A 447 1.79 11.38 -18.10
CA ALA A 447 2.42 12.52 -17.45
C ALA A 447 2.64 12.21 -15.97
N GLN A 448 3.64 11.38 -15.69
CA GLN A 448 4.20 11.35 -14.35
C GLN A 448 4.79 12.73 -14.06
N GLU A 449 4.39 13.31 -12.92
CA GLU A 449 5.03 14.50 -12.37
C GLU A 449 6.55 14.33 -12.42
N ASP A 450 7.28 15.41 -12.62
CA ASP A 450 8.75 15.38 -12.71
C ASP A 450 9.33 14.85 -11.39
N VAL A 451 9.56 13.55 -11.33
CA VAL A 451 10.08 12.88 -10.14
C VAL A 451 11.50 13.40 -9.89
N PRO A 452 11.79 13.96 -8.70
CA PRO A 452 13.10 14.52 -8.37
C PRO A 452 14.23 13.50 -8.58
N ARG A 453 15.44 13.97 -8.96
CA ARG A 453 16.59 13.11 -9.18
C ARG A 453 16.88 12.21 -7.99
N TRP A 454 16.86 12.77 -6.76
CA TRP A 454 17.12 12.01 -5.54
C TRP A 454 16.20 10.78 -5.42
N TRP A 455 14.93 10.92 -5.80
CA TRP A 455 13.95 9.84 -5.73
C TRP A 455 14.36 8.66 -6.63
N LYS A 456 14.78 8.98 -7.88
CA LYS A 456 15.28 7.98 -8.84
C LYS A 456 16.55 7.30 -8.32
N CYS A 457 17.50 8.07 -7.78
CA CYS A 457 18.76 7.54 -7.26
C CYS A 457 18.55 6.66 -6.01
N VAL A 458 17.63 7.01 -5.11
CA VAL A 458 17.28 6.15 -3.98
C VAL A 458 16.66 4.85 -4.44
N ARG A 459 15.72 4.89 -5.40
CA ARG A 459 15.10 3.67 -5.97
C ARG A 459 16.13 2.74 -6.60
N GLN A 460 17.09 3.28 -7.33
CA GLN A 460 18.16 2.48 -7.93
C GLN A 460 19.11 1.91 -6.88
N THR A 461 19.40 2.67 -5.81
CA THR A 461 20.19 2.16 -4.68
C THR A 461 19.43 1.05 -3.95
N GLU A 462 18.12 1.23 -3.71
CA GLU A 462 17.24 0.21 -3.12
C GLU A 462 17.28 -1.10 -3.93
N GLN A 463 17.17 -1.01 -5.24
CA GLN A 463 17.18 -2.17 -6.15
C GLN A 463 18.42 -3.06 -6.00
N GLY A 464 19.60 -2.47 -5.78
CA GLY A 464 20.84 -3.24 -5.60
C GLY A 464 21.17 -3.57 -4.15
N PHE A 465 20.83 -2.69 -3.21
CA PHE A 465 21.26 -2.76 -1.81
C PHE A 465 20.09 -3.01 -0.83
N GLU A 466 19.00 -3.62 -1.27
CA GLU A 466 17.78 -3.85 -0.49
C GLU A 466 18.04 -4.48 0.89
N SER A 467 18.79 -5.57 0.95
CA SER A 467 19.09 -6.27 2.21
C SER A 467 19.86 -5.38 3.20
N LEU A 468 20.79 -4.57 2.69
CA LEU A 468 21.53 -3.60 3.50
C LEU A 468 20.64 -2.48 4.03
N LEU A 469 19.84 -1.88 3.13
CA LEU A 469 18.96 -0.77 3.49
C LEU A 469 17.86 -1.20 4.47
N SER A 470 17.31 -2.41 4.28
CA SER A 470 16.37 -3.03 5.22
C SER A 470 16.98 -3.20 6.62
N HIS A 471 18.24 -3.65 6.69
CA HIS A 471 18.98 -3.77 7.94
C HIS A 471 19.18 -2.39 8.61
N LEU A 472 19.60 -1.38 7.87
CA LEU A 472 19.83 -0.03 8.39
C LEU A 472 18.55 0.68 8.85
N ILE A 473 17.44 0.47 8.16
CA ILE A 473 16.14 0.96 8.60
C ILE A 473 15.74 0.29 9.91
N ARG A 474 15.91 -1.02 10.04
CA ARG A 474 15.58 -1.78 11.25
C ARG A 474 16.38 -1.30 12.46
N GLU A 475 17.68 -1.04 12.30
CA GLU A 475 18.53 -0.53 13.40
C GLU A 475 18.08 0.84 13.93
N ARG A 476 17.43 1.65 13.10
CA ARG A 476 16.95 3.00 13.49
C ARG A 476 15.57 2.99 14.16
N HIS A 477 14.85 1.85 14.14
CA HIS A 477 13.46 1.79 14.61
C HIS A 477 13.35 1.08 15.96
N ALA A 478 12.52 1.66 16.83
CA ALA A 478 12.16 1.02 18.08
C ALA A 478 11.19 -0.14 17.82
N GLN A 479 11.73 -1.35 17.81
CA GLN A 479 11.00 -2.59 17.50
C GLN A 479 9.81 -2.79 18.45
N LYS A 480 9.97 -2.49 19.74
CA LYS A 480 8.95 -2.73 20.77
C LYS A 480 7.66 -1.93 20.52
N GLU A 481 7.76 -0.65 20.25
CA GLU A 481 6.60 0.23 20.04
C GLU A 481 5.87 -0.13 18.73
N ALA A 482 6.61 -0.58 17.70
CA ALA A 482 6.03 -1.08 16.46
C ALA A 482 5.26 -2.38 16.69
N GLU A 483 5.82 -3.34 17.43
CA GLU A 483 5.17 -4.60 17.78
C GLU A 483 3.92 -4.38 18.65
N GLU A 484 3.97 -3.44 19.60
CA GLU A 484 2.79 -3.07 20.41
C GLU A 484 1.66 -2.52 19.55
N LEU A 485 1.96 -1.63 18.59
CA LEU A 485 0.97 -1.09 17.66
C LEU A 485 0.32 -2.21 16.82
N ILE A 486 1.14 -3.09 16.23
CA ILE A 486 0.68 -4.22 15.42
C ILE A 486 -0.25 -5.12 16.24
N HIS A 487 0.16 -5.46 17.46
CA HIS A 487 -0.61 -6.33 18.36
C HIS A 487 -1.95 -5.71 18.75
N ASP A 488 -1.97 -4.40 19.06
CA ASP A 488 -3.21 -3.70 19.43
C ASP A 488 -4.18 -3.62 18.25
N ILE A 489 -3.68 -3.30 17.05
CA ILE A 489 -4.49 -3.28 15.83
C ILE A 489 -5.08 -4.67 15.56
N TYR A 490 -4.28 -5.73 15.65
CA TYR A 490 -4.76 -7.08 15.41
C TYR A 490 -5.76 -7.56 16.47
N SER A 491 -5.56 -7.17 17.73
CA SER A 491 -6.49 -7.47 18.82
C SER A 491 -7.83 -6.75 18.62
N SER A 492 -7.81 -5.49 18.22
CA SER A 492 -9.00 -4.72 17.87
C SER A 492 -9.72 -5.28 16.63
N LEU A 493 -8.96 -5.73 15.62
CA LEU A 493 -9.50 -6.39 14.43
C LEU A 493 -10.26 -7.68 14.81
N LYS A 494 -9.69 -8.51 15.68
CA LYS A 494 -10.37 -9.72 16.17
C LYS A 494 -11.69 -9.40 16.86
N MET A 495 -11.76 -8.34 17.65
CA MET A 495 -13.00 -7.89 18.28
C MET A 495 -14.03 -7.45 17.23
N LYS A 496 -13.64 -6.63 16.24
CA LYS A 496 -14.53 -6.19 15.15
C LYS A 496 -15.08 -7.37 14.35
N LEU A 497 -14.25 -8.38 14.05
CA LEU A 497 -14.68 -9.57 13.31
C LEU A 497 -15.59 -10.48 14.15
N ALA A 498 -15.42 -10.49 15.49
CA ALA A 498 -16.33 -11.20 16.38
C ALA A 498 -17.74 -10.61 16.41
N ASP A 499 -17.90 -9.31 16.17
CA ASP A 499 -19.18 -8.61 16.14
C ASP A 499 -19.93 -8.79 14.80
N LEU A 500 -19.30 -9.38 13.77
CA LEU A 500 -19.94 -9.60 12.47
C LEU A 500 -20.99 -10.71 12.52
N THR A 501 -22.06 -10.52 11.75
CA THR A 501 -23.08 -11.56 11.53
C THR A 501 -22.65 -12.45 10.35
N TRP A 502 -22.40 -13.70 10.64
CA TRP A 502 -21.97 -14.69 9.66
C TRP A 502 -23.15 -15.38 8.97
N ARG A 503 -22.93 -15.93 7.77
CA ARG A 503 -23.98 -16.63 7.01
C ARG A 503 -24.41 -17.92 7.70
N ASP A 504 -23.46 -18.63 8.31
CA ASP A 504 -23.70 -19.83 9.10
C ASP A 504 -22.62 -20.01 10.19
N GLU A 505 -22.93 -20.81 11.23
CA GLU A 505 -22.01 -21.05 12.36
C GLU A 505 -20.75 -21.79 11.94
N LYS A 506 -20.80 -22.66 10.92
CA LYS A 506 -19.66 -23.43 10.44
C LYS A 506 -18.65 -22.51 9.76
N SER A 507 -19.12 -21.62 8.89
CA SER A 507 -18.31 -20.60 8.22
C SER A 507 -17.66 -19.65 9.24
N ALA A 508 -18.42 -19.22 10.25
CA ALA A 508 -17.90 -18.43 11.36
C ALA A 508 -16.76 -19.16 12.08
N GLY A 509 -16.95 -20.45 12.40
CA GLY A 509 -15.94 -21.28 13.07
C GLY A 509 -14.63 -21.35 12.29
N LEU A 510 -14.69 -21.63 10.98
CA LEU A 510 -13.52 -21.75 10.10
C LEU A 510 -12.71 -20.44 10.05
N ILE A 511 -13.38 -19.29 9.92
CA ILE A 511 -12.71 -18.00 9.90
C ILE A 511 -12.11 -17.66 11.28
N PHE A 512 -12.83 -17.89 12.36
CA PHE A 512 -12.29 -17.67 13.70
C PHE A 512 -11.08 -18.53 14.00
N ASP A 513 -11.09 -19.80 13.56
CA ASP A 513 -9.93 -20.69 13.72
C ASP A 513 -8.74 -20.21 12.89
N LYS A 514 -8.97 -19.77 11.64
CA LYS A 514 -7.95 -19.14 10.81
C LYS A 514 -7.38 -17.87 11.48
N ILE A 515 -8.23 -16.93 11.91
CA ILE A 515 -7.81 -15.69 12.55
C ILE A 515 -7.07 -15.97 13.89
N LYS A 516 -7.45 -16.99 14.64
CA LYS A 516 -6.73 -17.38 15.86
C LYS A 516 -5.36 -17.98 15.55
N SER A 517 -5.23 -18.70 14.45
CA SER A 517 -3.95 -19.31 14.03
C SER A 517 -2.98 -18.28 13.46
N LEU A 518 -3.49 -17.16 12.92
CA LEU A 518 -2.65 -16.10 12.35
C LEU A 518 -1.93 -15.31 13.46
N THR A 519 -0.63 -15.11 13.26
CA THR A 519 0.23 -14.34 14.16
C THR A 519 0.80 -13.12 13.42
N PRO A 520 0.41 -11.89 13.76
CA PRO A 520 1.05 -10.72 13.17
C PRO A 520 2.44 -10.52 13.80
N ARG A 521 3.43 -10.36 12.94
CA ARG A 521 4.83 -10.15 13.35
C ARG A 521 5.43 -9.01 12.56
N LEU A 522 6.24 -8.20 13.23
CA LEU A 522 7.13 -7.28 12.52
C LEU A 522 8.14 -8.12 11.73
N SER A 523 8.48 -7.70 10.52
CA SER A 523 9.52 -8.31 9.71
C SER A 523 10.89 -8.15 10.39
N THR A 524 11.07 -8.90 11.45
CA THR A 524 12.36 -9.13 12.10
C THR A 524 12.81 -10.50 11.66
N GLU A 525 13.58 -10.57 10.57
CA GLU A 525 14.20 -11.83 10.18
C GLU A 525 15.02 -12.34 11.37
N THR A 526 14.63 -13.46 11.92
CA THR A 526 15.47 -14.19 12.90
C THR A 526 16.83 -14.54 12.32
N ASN A 527 16.94 -14.53 10.98
CA ASN A 527 18.15 -14.76 10.19
C ASN A 527 18.58 -13.53 9.39
N ALA A 528 18.27 -12.31 9.86
CA ALA A 528 18.75 -11.11 9.16
C ALA A 528 20.29 -11.10 9.12
N PRO A 529 20.88 -10.87 7.94
CA PRO A 529 22.31 -10.86 7.81
C PRO A 529 22.90 -9.76 8.72
N ASN A 530 23.90 -10.14 9.51
CA ASN A 530 24.66 -9.20 10.32
C ASN A 530 25.62 -8.36 9.44
N HIS A 531 26.29 -7.36 10.01
CA HIS A 531 27.21 -6.50 9.27
C HIS A 531 28.33 -7.27 8.56
N ALA A 532 28.84 -8.36 9.12
CA ALA A 532 29.88 -9.17 8.51
C ALA A 532 29.34 -9.92 7.28
N GLU A 533 28.18 -10.50 7.37
CA GLU A 533 27.50 -11.19 6.30
C GLU A 533 27.10 -10.22 5.16
N LEU A 534 26.63 -9.02 5.51
CA LEU A 534 26.34 -7.96 4.53
C LEU A 534 27.63 -7.52 3.83
N ASN A 535 28.74 -7.35 4.53
CA ASN A 535 30.02 -7.01 3.92
C ASN A 535 30.49 -8.12 2.97
N GLN A 536 30.29 -9.39 3.33
CA GLN A 536 30.60 -10.51 2.45
C GLN A 536 29.69 -10.55 1.23
N LEU A 537 28.40 -10.28 1.39
CA LEU A 537 27.40 -10.23 0.30
C LEU A 537 27.77 -9.22 -0.77
N TYR A 538 28.28 -8.07 -0.37
CA TYR A 538 28.67 -6.99 -1.28
C TYR A 538 30.19 -6.92 -1.54
N ALA A 539 30.97 -7.94 -1.13
CA ALA A 539 32.44 -7.91 -1.24
C ALA A 539 32.92 -7.71 -2.68
N GLU A 540 32.32 -8.43 -3.64
CA GLU A 540 32.69 -8.40 -5.06
C GLU A 540 32.18 -7.15 -5.80
N VAL A 541 31.31 -6.34 -5.21
CA VAL A 541 30.73 -5.17 -5.88
C VAL A 541 31.76 -4.04 -5.92
N LEU A 542 32.09 -3.59 -7.12
CA LEU A 542 33.01 -2.47 -7.36
C LEU A 542 32.19 -1.21 -7.67
N VAL A 543 32.28 -0.20 -6.83
CA VAL A 543 31.59 1.09 -7.02
C VAL A 543 32.60 2.21 -7.11
N SER A 544 32.56 2.96 -8.22
CA SER A 544 33.35 4.18 -8.46
C SER A 544 32.48 5.42 -8.22
N GLU A 545 33.06 6.51 -7.73
CA GLU A 545 32.36 7.79 -7.62
C GLU A 545 32.21 8.48 -8.99
N GLU A 546 33.06 8.15 -9.97
CA GLU A 546 33.13 8.83 -11.27
C GLU A 546 32.45 8.05 -12.40
N ASP A 547 32.21 6.75 -12.26
CA ASP A 547 31.64 5.90 -13.31
C ASP A 547 30.27 5.35 -12.94
N TYR A 548 29.26 6.18 -13.09
CA TYR A 548 27.89 5.81 -12.78
C TYR A 548 27.34 4.72 -13.71
N PHE A 549 27.76 4.66 -14.98
CA PHE A 549 27.28 3.64 -15.91
C PHE A 549 27.72 2.22 -15.47
N SER A 550 29.00 2.04 -15.17
CA SER A 550 29.50 0.76 -14.64
C SER A 550 28.87 0.40 -13.28
N ASN A 551 28.67 1.38 -12.42
CA ASN A 551 27.96 1.17 -11.14
C ASN A 551 26.54 0.67 -11.36
N TYR A 552 25.84 1.21 -12.34
CA TYR A 552 24.46 0.79 -12.65
C TYR A 552 24.41 -0.66 -13.17
N LEU A 553 25.38 -1.07 -13.97
CA LEU A 553 25.52 -2.48 -14.38
C LEU A 553 25.73 -3.40 -13.17
N GLN A 554 26.49 -2.97 -12.17
CA GLN A 554 26.65 -3.75 -10.92
C GLN A 554 25.32 -3.89 -10.16
N VAL A 555 24.50 -2.86 -10.14
CA VAL A 555 23.15 -2.92 -9.52
C VAL A 555 22.25 -3.92 -10.22
N LEU A 556 22.25 -3.98 -11.55
CA LEU A 556 21.49 -4.98 -12.30
C LEU A 556 21.94 -6.41 -12.01
N LEU A 557 23.25 -6.63 -11.84
CA LEU A 557 23.80 -7.93 -11.39
C LEU A 557 23.39 -8.28 -9.97
N LEU A 558 23.37 -7.30 -9.07
CA LEU A 558 22.90 -7.51 -7.69
C LEU A 558 21.43 -7.88 -7.65
N GLU A 559 20.60 -7.26 -8.48
CA GLU A 559 19.18 -7.60 -8.62
C GLU A 559 19.01 -9.06 -9.09
N GLN A 560 19.79 -9.50 -10.06
CA GLN A 560 19.79 -10.88 -10.53
C GLN A 560 20.20 -11.86 -9.41
N LYS A 561 21.28 -11.56 -8.68
CA LYS A 561 21.72 -12.36 -7.51
C LYS A 561 20.64 -12.36 -6.39
N SER A 562 19.90 -11.27 -6.22
CA SER A 562 18.78 -11.20 -5.28
C SER A 562 17.65 -12.14 -5.67
N ARG A 563 17.26 -12.19 -6.96
CA ARG A 563 16.25 -13.15 -7.45
C ARG A 563 16.65 -14.60 -7.21
N SER A 564 17.91 -14.94 -7.41
CA SER A 564 18.41 -16.30 -7.13
C SER A 564 18.31 -16.65 -5.64
N ARG A 565 18.66 -15.71 -4.76
CA ARG A 565 18.49 -15.90 -3.30
C ARG A 565 17.04 -16.06 -2.90
N LEU A 566 16.12 -15.29 -3.51
CA LEU A 566 14.69 -15.41 -3.30
C LEU A 566 14.14 -16.80 -3.58
N LEU A 567 14.63 -17.42 -4.64
CA LEU A 567 14.22 -18.77 -5.02
C LEU A 567 14.76 -19.83 -4.04
N SER A 568 15.96 -19.62 -3.47
CA SER A 568 16.59 -20.58 -2.55
C SER A 568 16.08 -20.52 -1.11
N HIS A 569 15.49 -19.42 -0.68
CA HIS A 569 15.01 -19.22 0.69
C HIS A 569 13.50 -19.00 0.72
N ALA A 570 12.79 -19.99 1.26
CA ALA A 570 11.32 -20.00 1.32
C ALA A 570 10.70 -18.93 2.25
N THR A 571 11.47 -18.30 3.11
CA THR A 571 10.98 -17.28 4.04
C THR A 571 11.55 -15.93 3.67
N ARG A 572 10.71 -15.08 3.12
CA ARG A 572 11.09 -13.71 2.84
C ARG A 572 10.04 -12.73 3.30
N ALA A 573 10.46 -11.97 4.28
CA ALA A 573 9.86 -10.69 4.54
C ALA A 573 10.59 -9.65 3.68
N GLU A 574 9.90 -9.04 2.75
CA GLU A 574 10.38 -7.87 2.02
C GLU A 574 10.53 -6.71 3.00
N GLY A 575 11.74 -6.55 3.55
CA GLY A 575 12.00 -5.57 4.62
C GLY A 575 11.66 -4.13 4.22
N LEU A 576 11.78 -3.81 2.93
CA LEU A 576 11.47 -2.50 2.35
C LEU A 576 10.08 -2.43 1.70
N SER A 577 9.25 -3.46 1.81
CA SER A 577 7.85 -3.37 1.42
C SER A 577 7.09 -2.34 2.28
N ILE A 578 6.03 -1.78 1.72
CA ILE A 578 5.13 -0.83 2.39
C ILE A 578 3.76 -1.44 2.69
N THR A 579 3.58 -2.73 2.45
CA THR A 579 2.34 -3.47 2.68
C THR A 579 2.62 -4.81 3.35
N PRO A 580 1.78 -5.25 4.30
CA PRO A 580 1.89 -6.57 4.91
C PRO A 580 1.63 -7.69 3.91
N SER A 581 2.16 -8.87 4.21
CA SER A 581 1.95 -10.09 3.44
C SER A 581 1.62 -11.28 4.33
N LEU A 582 0.98 -12.31 3.77
CA LEU A 582 0.71 -13.57 4.45
C LEU A 582 1.81 -14.59 4.10
N SER A 583 2.39 -15.22 5.11
CA SER A 583 3.35 -16.32 4.95
C SER A 583 3.00 -17.44 5.93
N GLY A 584 2.35 -18.49 5.41
CA GLY A 584 1.79 -19.54 6.27
C GLY A 584 0.77 -18.98 7.27
N ASN A 585 1.05 -19.14 8.56
CA ASN A 585 0.23 -18.61 9.65
C ASN A 585 0.72 -17.22 10.16
N ASP A 586 1.72 -16.64 9.53
CA ASP A 586 2.23 -15.34 9.95
C ASP A 586 1.74 -14.22 9.03
N ILE A 587 1.28 -13.12 9.61
CA ILE A 587 1.10 -11.84 8.91
C ILE A 587 2.40 -11.05 9.10
N ILE A 588 3.20 -10.96 8.05
CA ILE A 588 4.48 -10.25 8.08
C ILE A 588 4.22 -8.77 7.81
N VAL A 589 4.53 -7.93 8.79
CA VAL A 589 4.42 -6.48 8.68
C VAL A 589 5.83 -5.91 8.44
N PRO A 590 6.10 -5.30 7.27
CA PRO A 590 7.45 -4.84 6.91
C PRO A 590 7.91 -3.65 7.75
N VAL A 591 9.20 -3.62 8.11
CA VAL A 591 9.80 -2.48 8.84
C VAL A 591 9.75 -1.17 8.02
N GLY A 592 9.72 -1.26 6.69
CA GLY A 592 9.58 -0.10 5.81
C GLY A 592 8.29 0.70 5.98
N MET A 593 7.28 0.14 6.66
CA MET A 593 6.05 0.89 7.00
C MET A 593 6.25 1.85 8.18
N PHE A 594 7.23 1.61 9.04
CA PHE A 594 7.43 2.34 10.31
C PHE A 594 8.37 3.53 10.15
N VAL A 595 8.16 4.35 9.14
CA VAL A 595 8.97 5.52 8.83
C VAL A 595 8.20 6.82 9.06
N SER A 596 8.94 7.91 9.37
CA SER A 596 8.36 9.25 9.48
C SER A 596 7.83 9.71 8.10
N PRO A 597 6.68 10.42 8.05
CA PRO A 597 5.88 10.95 9.16
C PRO A 597 4.82 9.99 9.72
N PHE A 598 4.69 8.76 9.20
CA PHE A 598 3.64 7.82 9.59
C PHE A 598 3.85 7.26 11.00
N PHE A 599 5.10 7.01 11.37
CA PHE A 599 5.44 6.43 12.66
C PHE A 599 6.79 6.92 13.17
N HIS A 600 6.84 7.19 14.47
CA HIS A 600 8.08 7.34 15.22
C HIS A 600 7.82 7.01 16.70
N PHE A 601 8.76 6.36 17.37
CA PHE A 601 8.58 5.93 18.76
C PHE A 601 8.35 7.08 19.75
N SER A 602 8.90 8.26 19.47
CA SER A 602 8.70 9.45 20.29
C SER A 602 7.51 10.32 19.87
N HIS A 603 6.76 9.94 18.82
CA HIS A 603 5.51 10.60 18.49
C HIS A 603 4.44 10.31 19.56
N PRO A 604 3.46 11.20 19.75
CA PRO A 604 2.24 10.87 20.46
C PRO A 604 1.60 9.60 19.88
N ARG A 605 1.14 8.71 20.74
CA ARG A 605 0.47 7.49 20.28
C ARG A 605 -0.77 7.79 19.46
N ALA A 606 -1.53 8.83 19.84
CA ALA A 606 -2.66 9.31 19.05
C ALA A 606 -2.29 9.55 17.58
N LEU A 607 -1.10 10.11 17.32
CA LEU A 607 -0.58 10.33 15.98
C LEU A 607 -0.26 8.99 15.30
N ASN A 608 0.53 8.11 15.93
CA ASN A 608 0.94 6.83 15.36
C ASN A 608 -0.26 5.93 15.01
N TYR A 609 -1.28 5.87 15.89
CA TYR A 609 -2.49 5.08 15.66
C TYR A 609 -3.42 5.71 14.62
N GLY A 610 -3.50 7.06 14.55
CA GLY A 610 -4.31 7.77 13.56
C GLY A 610 -3.71 7.73 12.15
N THR A 611 -2.39 7.61 12.03
CA THR A 611 -1.67 7.50 10.76
C THR A 611 -1.42 6.03 10.40
N LEU A 612 -0.30 5.47 10.87
CA LEU A 612 0.09 4.09 10.53
C LEU A 612 -0.91 3.06 11.04
N GLY A 613 -1.48 3.25 12.23
CA GLY A 613 -2.46 2.31 12.79
C GLY A 613 -3.68 2.11 11.88
N PHE A 614 -4.22 3.20 11.31
CA PHE A 614 -5.29 3.12 10.30
C PHE A 614 -4.85 2.36 9.05
N LEU A 615 -3.67 2.63 8.52
CA LEU A 615 -3.15 1.98 7.31
C LEU A 615 -2.90 0.49 7.53
N VAL A 616 -2.33 0.10 8.67
CA VAL A 616 -2.12 -1.32 9.03
C VAL A 616 -3.47 -2.04 9.19
N ALA A 617 -4.45 -1.40 9.84
CA ALA A 617 -5.79 -1.97 9.97
C ALA A 617 -6.45 -2.18 8.59
N LYS A 618 -6.33 -1.20 7.69
CA LYS A 618 -6.82 -1.28 6.31
C LYS A 618 -6.16 -2.43 5.54
N ASP A 619 -4.84 -2.55 5.63
CA ASP A 619 -4.10 -3.61 4.96
C ASP A 619 -4.47 -4.99 5.52
N PHE A 620 -4.69 -5.14 6.82
CA PHE A 620 -5.15 -6.41 7.42
C PHE A 620 -6.55 -6.80 6.94
N PHE A 621 -7.45 -5.84 6.79
CA PHE A 621 -8.75 -6.13 6.18
C PHE A 621 -8.60 -6.60 4.74
N HIS A 622 -7.75 -5.97 3.92
CA HIS A 622 -7.52 -6.39 2.54
C HIS A 622 -6.95 -7.80 2.44
N LEU A 623 -6.04 -8.19 3.33
CA LEU A 623 -5.50 -9.56 3.39
C LEU A 623 -6.56 -10.62 3.73
N LEU A 624 -7.57 -10.25 4.53
CA LEU A 624 -8.63 -11.15 4.98
C LEU A 624 -9.94 -10.99 4.18
N LEU A 625 -10.01 -10.01 3.28
CA LEU A 625 -11.22 -9.63 2.56
C LEU A 625 -11.88 -10.78 1.79
N PRO A 626 -11.14 -11.64 1.04
CA PRO A 626 -11.74 -12.75 0.31
C PRO A 626 -12.51 -13.71 1.22
N ASP A 627 -11.97 -14.00 2.40
CA ASP A 627 -12.60 -14.89 3.37
C ASP A 627 -13.84 -14.23 4.03
N ILE A 628 -13.74 -12.93 4.35
CA ILE A 628 -14.82 -12.20 5.02
C ILE A 628 -16.02 -12.04 4.09
N HIS A 629 -15.81 -11.60 2.84
CA HIS A 629 -16.93 -11.33 1.90
C HIS A 629 -17.68 -12.58 1.45
N THR A 630 -17.02 -13.71 1.37
CA THR A 630 -17.69 -14.95 1.00
C THR A 630 -18.61 -15.48 2.10
N GLN A 631 -18.36 -15.13 3.36
CA GLN A 631 -18.95 -15.82 4.51
C GLN A 631 -19.67 -14.89 5.51
N ALA A 632 -19.49 -13.57 5.45
CA ALA A 632 -20.22 -12.60 6.28
C ALA A 632 -21.38 -11.95 5.51
N LYS A 633 -22.47 -11.58 6.25
CA LYS A 633 -23.64 -10.91 5.67
C LYS A 633 -23.55 -9.38 5.75
N ASN A 634 -22.93 -8.88 6.82
CA ASN A 634 -22.96 -7.44 7.14
C ASN A 634 -22.14 -6.54 6.21
N PRO A 635 -20.96 -6.94 5.67
CA PRO A 635 -20.14 -6.03 4.88
C PRO A 635 -20.85 -5.42 3.67
N GLU A 636 -21.70 -6.19 2.99
CA GLU A 636 -22.48 -5.70 1.85
C GLU A 636 -23.60 -4.73 2.29
N LEU A 637 -24.31 -5.08 3.36
CA LEU A 637 -25.40 -4.25 3.89
C LEU A 637 -24.89 -2.94 4.50
N GLU A 638 -23.80 -3.00 5.29
CA GLU A 638 -23.18 -1.82 5.88
C GLU A 638 -22.61 -0.90 4.79
N SER A 639 -21.97 -1.47 3.76
CA SER A 639 -21.43 -0.71 2.61
C SER A 639 -22.53 0.00 1.84
N ALA A 640 -23.60 -0.70 1.50
CA ALA A 640 -24.73 -0.14 0.76
C ALA A 640 -25.41 0.98 1.55
N CYS A 641 -25.57 0.78 2.86
CA CYS A 641 -26.19 1.76 3.75
C CYS A 641 -25.31 3.02 3.91
N LEU A 642 -24.02 2.87 4.16
CA LEU A 642 -23.06 3.98 4.25
C LEU A 642 -22.99 4.76 2.94
N TRP A 643 -23.00 4.05 1.81
CA TRP A 643 -23.00 4.68 0.49
C TRP A 643 -24.28 5.44 0.19
N SER A 644 -25.45 4.87 0.48
CA SER A 644 -26.74 5.57 0.35
C SER A 644 -26.78 6.83 1.20
N TYR A 645 -26.27 6.75 2.42
CA TYR A 645 -26.16 7.91 3.30
C TYR A 645 -25.23 8.99 2.74
N TYR A 646 -24.06 8.61 2.22
CA TYR A 646 -23.13 9.51 1.57
C TYR A 646 -23.77 10.24 0.39
N LEU A 647 -24.46 9.52 -0.50
CA LEU A 647 -25.16 10.11 -1.63
C LEU A 647 -26.28 11.06 -1.21
N SER A 648 -27.06 10.70 -0.19
CA SER A 648 -28.14 11.57 0.34
C SER A 648 -27.62 12.90 0.84
N VAL A 649 -26.39 12.91 1.34
CA VAL A 649 -25.71 14.08 1.91
C VAL A 649 -25.04 14.94 0.84
N THR A 650 -24.43 14.30 -0.17
CA THR A 650 -23.64 15.00 -1.20
C THR A 650 -24.46 15.43 -2.41
N GLU A 651 -25.46 14.63 -2.81
CA GLU A 651 -26.24 14.85 -4.03
C GLU A 651 -27.71 15.25 -3.78
N GLY A 652 -28.17 15.16 -2.52
CA GLY A 652 -29.54 15.49 -2.12
C GLY A 652 -30.54 14.30 -2.18
N PRO A 653 -31.70 14.43 -1.52
CA PRO A 653 -32.69 13.36 -1.46
C PRO A 653 -33.36 13.14 -2.83
N GLY A 654 -33.16 11.99 -3.46
CA GLY A 654 -33.84 11.59 -4.69
C GLY A 654 -33.00 10.87 -5.74
N ARG A 655 -31.67 10.83 -5.62
CA ARG A 655 -30.77 10.06 -6.47
C ARG A 655 -30.17 8.88 -5.70
N VAL A 656 -30.99 7.88 -5.45
CA VAL A 656 -30.53 6.68 -4.74
C VAL A 656 -30.43 5.53 -5.73
N ASP A 657 -29.40 5.51 -6.55
CA ASP A 657 -28.93 4.29 -7.18
C ASP A 657 -27.81 3.67 -6.33
N ALA A 658 -28.19 3.21 -5.13
CA ALA A 658 -27.28 2.51 -4.21
C ALA A 658 -26.62 1.27 -4.86
N PHE A 659 -27.19 0.77 -5.96
CA PHE A 659 -26.72 -0.39 -6.71
C PHE A 659 -25.71 -0.09 -7.81
N SER A 660 -25.34 1.17 -8.03
CA SER A 660 -24.43 1.54 -9.14
C SER A 660 -22.94 1.38 -8.81
N LEU A 661 -22.57 1.11 -7.56
CA LEU A 661 -21.18 0.85 -7.18
C LEU A 661 -20.76 -0.56 -7.58
N SER A 662 -19.60 -0.69 -8.22
CA SER A 662 -18.97 -1.99 -8.40
C SER A 662 -18.72 -2.67 -7.05
N LEU A 663 -18.76 -4.00 -7.02
CA LEU A 663 -18.53 -4.78 -5.80
C LEU A 663 -17.23 -4.39 -5.09
N SER A 664 -16.15 -4.16 -5.83
CA SER A 664 -14.86 -3.74 -5.29
C SER A 664 -14.94 -2.38 -4.58
N LYS A 665 -15.71 -1.43 -5.08
CA LYS A 665 -15.92 -0.13 -4.43
C LYS A 665 -16.78 -0.25 -3.16
N GLN A 666 -17.79 -1.11 -3.17
CA GLN A 666 -18.58 -1.40 -1.97
C GLN A 666 -17.71 -2.02 -0.87
N GLN A 667 -16.85 -2.96 -1.26
CA GLN A 667 -15.90 -3.59 -0.34
C GLN A 667 -14.96 -2.55 0.29
N GLU A 668 -14.41 -1.65 -0.52
CA GLU A 668 -13.51 -0.59 -0.05
C GLU A 668 -14.18 0.38 0.93
N VAL A 669 -15.46 0.72 0.70
CA VAL A 669 -16.28 1.52 1.64
C VAL A 669 -16.29 0.89 3.03
N TRP A 670 -16.57 -0.40 3.10
CA TRP A 670 -16.62 -1.13 4.37
C TRP A 670 -15.24 -1.24 5.03
N VAL A 671 -14.21 -1.51 4.23
CA VAL A 671 -12.82 -1.63 4.71
C VAL A 671 -12.36 -0.32 5.34
N GLN A 672 -12.58 0.81 4.69
CA GLN A 672 -12.14 2.12 5.21
C GLN A 672 -12.82 2.48 6.53
N TYR A 673 -14.14 2.31 6.61
CA TYR A 673 -14.88 2.59 7.85
C TYR A 673 -14.43 1.65 8.98
N SER A 674 -14.37 0.35 8.70
CA SER A 674 -13.97 -0.66 9.68
C SER A 674 -12.52 -0.49 10.15
N ALA A 675 -11.61 -0.11 9.25
CA ALA A 675 -10.22 0.17 9.59
C ALA A 675 -10.08 1.38 10.52
N LEU A 676 -10.83 2.45 10.27
CA LEU A 676 -10.84 3.61 11.16
C LEU A 676 -11.36 3.26 12.56
N GLU A 677 -12.43 2.47 12.63
CA GLU A 677 -12.98 2.00 13.90
C GLU A 677 -12.00 1.11 14.66
N VAL A 678 -11.35 0.17 13.95
CA VAL A 678 -10.32 -0.72 14.52
C VAL A 678 -9.13 0.07 15.05
N ALA A 679 -8.63 1.05 14.29
CA ALA A 679 -7.51 1.88 14.71
C ALA A 679 -7.85 2.72 15.96
N LEU A 680 -9.04 3.30 16.01
CA LEU A 680 -9.51 4.04 17.18
C LEU A 680 -9.66 3.15 18.42
N ASN A 681 -10.21 1.94 18.27
CA ASN A 681 -10.35 1.00 19.38
C ASN A 681 -8.97 0.50 19.87
N ALA A 682 -8.04 0.23 18.96
CA ALA A 682 -6.65 -0.11 19.30
C ALA A 682 -5.98 1.01 20.10
N TYR A 683 -6.13 2.27 19.66
CA TYR A 683 -5.63 3.44 20.41
C TYR A 683 -6.23 3.50 21.82
N LYS A 684 -7.55 3.29 21.98
CA LYS A 684 -8.20 3.24 23.28
C LYS A 684 -7.62 2.14 24.17
N MET A 685 -7.36 0.96 23.63
CA MET A 685 -6.76 -0.15 24.37
C MET A 685 -5.34 0.24 24.86
N SER A 686 -4.53 0.82 23.99
CA SER A 686 -3.22 1.36 24.33
C SER A 686 -3.31 2.45 25.41
N PHE A 687 -4.26 3.38 25.28
CA PHE A 687 -4.46 4.46 26.23
C PHE A 687 -4.92 3.96 27.59
N LYS A 688 -5.77 2.94 27.66
CA LYS A 688 -6.19 2.30 28.94
C LYS A 688 -5.00 1.65 29.66
N ARG A 689 -4.04 1.03 28.93
CA ARG A 689 -2.83 0.45 29.53
C ARG A 689 -1.90 1.51 30.10
N CYS A 690 -1.73 2.62 29.38
CA CYS A 690 -0.87 3.72 29.75
C CYS A 690 -1.58 5.06 29.48
N PRO A 691 -2.24 5.67 30.47
CA PRO A 691 -2.99 6.91 30.28
C PRO A 691 -2.13 8.15 29.99
N ALA A 692 -0.81 8.06 30.12
CA ALA A 692 0.11 9.14 29.79
C ALA A 692 0.40 9.13 28.28
N ASP A 693 -0.03 10.17 27.58
CA ASP A 693 0.32 10.44 26.18
C ASP A 693 0.61 11.95 26.01
N SER A 694 1.13 12.36 24.89
CA SER A 694 1.42 13.75 24.56
C SER A 694 0.64 14.21 23.33
N SER A 695 0.73 15.49 22.99
CA SER A 695 0.11 16.06 21.77
C SER A 695 1.09 16.96 21.05
N LEU A 696 0.83 17.23 19.77
CA LEU A 696 1.67 18.15 18.99
C LEU A 696 1.35 19.61 19.27
N SER A 697 0.12 19.97 19.66
CA SER A 697 -0.33 21.37 19.77
C SER A 697 -1.55 21.52 20.69
N SER A 698 -1.42 21.27 21.98
CA SER A 698 -2.50 21.44 22.98
C SER A 698 -3.87 20.84 22.59
N LEU A 699 -3.94 20.03 21.53
CA LEU A 699 -5.13 19.34 21.09
C LEU A 699 -5.45 18.20 22.06
N SER A 700 -6.73 17.88 22.23
CA SER A 700 -7.10 16.65 22.93
C SER A 700 -6.61 15.42 22.14
N TYR A 701 -6.37 14.33 22.84
CA TYR A 701 -5.88 13.08 22.24
C TYR A 701 -6.74 12.59 21.08
N ILE A 702 -8.07 12.70 21.22
CA ILE A 702 -8.99 12.30 20.15
C ILE A 702 -8.95 13.25 18.95
N HIS A 703 -8.76 14.55 19.17
CA HIS A 703 -8.59 15.50 18.08
C HIS A 703 -7.31 15.20 17.30
N LEU A 704 -6.20 14.94 17.99
CA LEU A 704 -4.95 14.59 17.34
C LEU A 704 -5.08 13.30 16.52
N PHE A 705 -5.75 12.26 17.06
CA PHE A 705 -6.00 11.01 16.33
C PHE A 705 -6.79 11.26 15.03
N LEU A 706 -7.91 11.97 15.12
CA LEU A 706 -8.78 12.23 13.96
C LEU A 706 -8.12 13.14 12.91
N SER A 707 -7.39 14.15 13.36
CA SER A 707 -6.64 15.04 12.45
C SER A 707 -5.50 14.30 11.74
N SER A 708 -4.85 13.37 12.44
CA SER A 708 -3.80 12.53 11.86
C SER A 708 -4.35 11.59 10.79
N PHE A 709 -5.50 10.96 11.06
CA PHE A 709 -6.23 10.16 10.07
C PHE A 709 -6.62 10.98 8.84
N THR A 710 -7.23 12.16 9.04
CA THR A 710 -7.60 13.03 7.91
C THR A 710 -6.42 13.43 7.07
N LYS A 711 -5.28 13.75 7.68
CA LYS A 711 -4.07 14.17 6.96
C LYS A 711 -3.51 13.05 6.08
N VAL A 712 -3.43 11.82 6.59
CA VAL A 712 -2.99 10.65 5.81
C VAL A 712 -3.92 10.37 4.62
N SER A 713 -5.19 10.71 4.76
CA SER A 713 -6.19 10.48 3.71
C SER A 713 -6.30 11.62 2.69
N CYS A 714 -5.57 12.76 2.88
CA CYS A 714 -5.62 13.90 1.97
C CYS A 714 -4.96 13.68 0.61
N ASP A 715 -3.84 12.97 0.59
CA ASP A 715 -2.93 12.90 -0.57
C ASP A 715 -3.10 11.61 -1.38
N ALA A 716 -4.29 11.07 -1.36
CA ALA A 716 -4.66 9.90 -2.13
C ALA A 716 -4.81 10.18 -3.64
N ASP A 717 -3.97 11.01 -4.26
CA ASP A 717 -4.03 11.23 -5.72
C ASP A 717 -3.82 9.92 -6.50
N SER A 718 -3.00 9.00 -5.97
CA SER A 718 -2.89 7.62 -6.47
C SER A 718 -4.04 6.72 -6.01
N TYR A 719 -4.82 7.13 -5.02
CA TYR A 719 -5.90 6.35 -4.40
C TYR A 719 -7.29 6.91 -4.67
N HIS A 720 -7.45 8.01 -5.43
CA HIS A 720 -8.78 8.58 -5.70
C HIS A 720 -9.75 7.62 -6.40
N GLU A 721 -9.24 6.64 -7.14
CA GLU A 721 -10.07 5.56 -7.65
C GLU A 721 -10.54 4.59 -6.57
N PHE A 722 -9.84 4.52 -5.42
CA PHE A 722 -10.07 3.56 -4.34
C PHE A 722 -10.59 4.21 -3.04
N MET A 723 -10.79 5.52 -2.99
CA MET A 723 -11.34 6.23 -1.83
C MET A 723 -12.71 6.82 -2.19
N PRO A 724 -13.82 6.07 -2.04
CA PRO A 724 -15.14 6.55 -2.43
C PRO A 724 -15.68 7.66 -1.51
N PHE A 725 -15.15 7.81 -0.29
CA PHE A 725 -15.58 8.80 0.68
C PHE A 725 -14.54 9.87 0.96
N GLU A 726 -15.02 11.07 1.27
CA GLU A 726 -14.19 12.09 1.89
C GLU A 726 -13.86 11.69 3.35
N PRO A 727 -12.61 11.89 3.82
CA PRO A 727 -12.23 11.57 5.20
C PRO A 727 -13.10 12.27 6.26
N SER A 728 -13.56 13.48 5.99
CA SER A 728 -14.49 14.23 6.84
C SER A 728 -15.84 13.52 7.04
N PHE A 729 -16.34 12.84 6.02
CA PHE A 729 -17.55 12.04 6.10
C PHE A 729 -17.35 10.84 7.04
N LEU A 730 -16.25 10.10 6.89
CA LEU A 730 -15.92 8.97 7.75
C LEU A 730 -15.79 9.39 9.22
N VAL A 731 -15.12 10.52 9.49
CA VAL A 731 -15.01 11.10 10.84
C VAL A 731 -16.40 11.45 11.37
N SER A 732 -17.27 12.03 10.56
CA SER A 732 -18.62 12.41 10.95
C SER A 732 -19.47 11.20 11.33
N VAL A 733 -19.42 10.13 10.53
CA VAL A 733 -20.13 8.87 10.79
C VAL A 733 -19.60 8.19 12.06
N LEU A 734 -18.28 8.13 12.21
CA LEU A 734 -17.63 7.58 13.40
C LEU A 734 -18.05 8.35 14.68
N CYS A 735 -18.05 9.68 14.62
CA CYS A 735 -18.37 10.53 15.74
C CYS A 735 -19.85 10.56 16.09
N ALA A 736 -20.75 10.42 15.11
CA ALA A 736 -22.18 10.31 15.36
C ALA A 736 -22.55 9.09 16.21
N ASN A 737 -21.77 8.02 16.08
CA ASN A 737 -22.00 6.73 16.74
C ASN A 737 -21.08 6.48 17.95
N SER A 738 -20.21 7.42 18.29
CA SER A 738 -19.19 7.23 19.31
C SER A 738 -19.31 8.25 20.42
N LEU A 739 -19.42 7.77 21.66
CA LEU A 739 -19.34 8.60 22.86
C LEU A 739 -17.95 9.28 23.03
N PHE A 740 -16.97 8.88 22.25
CA PHE A 740 -15.58 9.34 22.34
C PHE A 740 -15.37 10.70 21.69
N CYS A 741 -16.16 11.04 20.68
CA CYS A 741 -16.06 12.35 20.05
C CYS A 741 -16.68 13.43 20.93
N PRO A 742 -16.03 14.58 21.13
CA PRO A 742 -16.64 15.74 21.76
C PRO A 742 -17.88 16.19 20.96
N LYS A 743 -18.91 16.68 21.66
CA LYS A 743 -20.13 17.22 21.00
C LYS A 743 -19.87 18.24 19.89
N PRO A 744 -18.83 19.12 19.99
CA PRO A 744 -18.51 20.03 18.89
C PRO A 744 -18.02 19.35 17.61
N LEU A 745 -17.63 18.07 17.68
CA LEU A 745 -17.18 17.26 16.54
C LEU A 745 -18.35 16.63 15.75
N THR A 746 -19.59 16.82 16.16
CA THR A 746 -20.75 16.38 15.40
C THR A 746 -21.03 17.39 14.29
N CYS A 747 -20.90 16.99 13.03
CA CYS A 747 -21.13 17.83 11.84
C CYS A 747 -22.62 18.08 11.56
N LEU A 748 -23.43 18.27 12.59
CA LEU A 748 -24.89 18.32 12.54
C LEU A 748 -25.49 19.40 11.64
N ASN A 749 -24.75 20.46 11.29
CA ASN A 749 -25.29 21.58 10.51
C ASN A 749 -25.20 21.42 8.98
N LYS A 750 -24.37 20.49 8.49
CA LYS A 750 -24.23 20.23 7.05
C LYS A 750 -24.96 18.94 6.62
N TYR A 751 -25.19 18.05 7.57
CA TYR A 751 -25.77 16.74 7.37
C TYR A 751 -26.96 16.58 8.32
N GLN A 752 -28.11 17.16 7.97
CA GLN A 752 -29.30 17.26 8.84
C GLN A 752 -30.06 15.93 9.06
N SER A 753 -29.62 14.84 8.49
CA SER A 753 -30.20 13.52 8.76
C SER A 753 -29.17 12.64 9.47
N TYR A 754 -29.55 12.12 10.64
CA TYR A 754 -28.79 11.06 11.30
C TYR A 754 -28.64 9.88 10.34
N PRO A 755 -27.45 9.21 10.30
CA PRO A 755 -27.35 7.95 9.60
C PRO A 755 -28.48 7.05 10.12
N PRO A 756 -29.23 6.37 9.25
CA PRO A 756 -30.28 5.48 9.69
C PRO A 756 -29.67 4.51 10.72
N GLU A 757 -30.28 4.36 11.87
CA GLU A 757 -29.84 3.45 12.95
C GLU A 757 -29.57 2.03 12.44
N MET A 758 -30.15 1.69 11.27
CA MET A 758 -29.97 0.42 10.58
C MET A 758 -28.58 0.21 9.94
N CYS A 759 -27.81 1.28 9.58
CA CYS A 759 -26.46 1.11 9.01
C CYS A 759 -25.45 0.58 10.03
N LEU A 760 -25.78 0.71 11.29
CA LEU A 760 -24.85 0.53 12.38
C LEU A 760 -25.52 -0.36 13.44
N SER A 761 -25.89 -1.59 13.05
CA SER A 761 -26.54 -2.55 13.94
C SER A 761 -25.63 -2.84 15.15
N ARG A 762 -25.70 -1.97 16.16
CA ARG A 762 -25.34 -2.37 17.51
C ARG A 762 -26.43 -3.30 18.01
N LYS A 763 -26.09 -4.53 18.33
CA LYS A 763 -26.82 -5.24 19.36
C LYS A 763 -26.71 -4.38 20.62
N THR A 764 -27.75 -3.59 20.91
CA THR A 764 -27.98 -3.08 22.26
C THR A 764 -28.20 -4.29 23.17
N ASN A 765 -27.19 -4.66 23.91
CA ASN A 765 -27.32 -5.39 25.16
C ASN A 765 -26.92 -4.47 26.29
#